data_db3fde8048b321eadce5b7422b108e6b
#
_entry.id   db3fde8048b321eadce5b7422b108e6b
#
_cell.length_a   1.000
_cell.length_b   1.000
_cell.length_c   1.000
_cell.angle_alpha   90.00
_cell.angle_beta   90.00
_cell.angle_gamma   90.00
#
_symmetry.space_group_name_H-M   'P 1'
#
loop_
_entity.id
_entity.type
_entity.pdbx_description
1 polymer ?
#
loop_
_entity_poly.entity_id
_entity_poly.type
_entity_poly.pdbx_seq_one_letter_code
_entity_poly.pdbx_strand_id
1 'polypeptide(L)'
;MKNSTQRTSCVHNSKKSDALSGIMQLSMAILFAFSITTQAEAIEYPSAKVQTAINQQSKIKITGTVVDQAGIPIIGANITVKNQTGTGTITDIDGRFTLEIPANSTLSISYIGYKNQEIRVTSSKPLTIKLQDDAEVLDEVVVTALGIKREEKALGYAVQKVSGDQLTTIKSVDVTSGLNGKIAGLKVENSTEFNEAPNLKLRGENPLIVIDGVPYKNMSLRDIASDDIESIDVLKGATASALYGARGGSGAVMITTKRGKEEGLQVTVNSSTMFNAGYLKLPEVQTSYSSGKNGIYNDNSSYVWGAKLDIGNEAMQYNPYTQEREMTELTSRGKNNLKNFQELSFITNNNVSVTQKGKYGSIRTSLTHVYNKGQWPNEKLNKITYTVSGDMKYKKFSSEAGITYNKRFYPNMGGSAYHGTGYIYNLLVWSGSEYDIRDYKNYWKIKDEQSNWWDRGGWYDNPYYIANELTSSDNYDVVNAFVNASYDITSWLKLSLRSGADMYTEKSETKAPVGSVTGKGEKKGYYSVYQKRGFSTNNDIMLTAEHKFGDISVDGFVGGNIYYYQNDNLSSNTAGGLIIPGYYSLKASVDPAETSKTYNSKQTNSIYGKIGLAYKSAVFVEATGRNDWSSTLPEETRSYFYPAVSGSVVLSEFIKMPKVIDFWKIRGSWTTTKHDMDVYAINDVYSINTDVWDNMSAAYSPTTIRNSLLSPSQTRSYELGTAIHLFGNRLRLDYTYYNTLKFNNTRNAGLSSVSGYSNTQVNMDEEQVRKGMELSISGDIIKNRELTWSAMFNWSRDRYYYHKIDPVYSTQKPWVAEGERWDWVAIYDYQRDPAGNIVHGSDGFPLVNKFTTLKGYSEPDWIWGLSTSVNWKGITLSITIDGRVGGVGYSMTCLLYTSPSPRDRSVS
;
A
#
# COMPACT_ATOMS: atom_id res chain seq x y z
N MET A 1 71.89 10.61 -6.10
CA MET A 1 71.73 11.15 -7.45
C MET A 1 70.29 11.00 -7.86
N LYS A 2 69.57 12.08 -7.77
CA LYS A 2 68.69 12.77 -8.74
C LYS A 2 67.75 11.91 -9.60
N ASN A 3 66.48 12.12 -9.31
CA ASN A 3 65.33 12.49 -10.14
C ASN A 3 64.68 11.34 -10.94
N SER A 4 63.37 11.28 -11.05
CA SER A 4 62.32 12.31 -11.14
C SER A 4 60.95 11.68 -10.92
N THR A 5 60.15 12.39 -10.17
CA THR A 5 58.72 12.22 -9.98
C THR A 5 57.97 12.52 -11.29
N GLN A 6 57.14 11.59 -11.78
CA GLN A 6 55.98 11.96 -12.63
C GLN A 6 54.70 11.62 -11.92
N ARG A 7 54.01 12.65 -11.42
CA ARG A 7 52.62 12.63 -11.03
C ARG A 7 51.77 12.65 -12.29
N THR A 8 51.09 11.54 -12.59
CA THR A 8 49.97 11.52 -13.53
C THR A 8 48.73 11.86 -12.76
N SER A 9 48.23 13.07 -12.93
CA SER A 9 46.93 13.52 -12.44
C SER A 9 45.82 12.90 -13.29
N CYS A 10 45.08 11.97 -12.75
CA CYS A 10 43.81 11.59 -13.33
C CYS A 10 42.80 12.74 -13.14
N VAL A 11 42.57 13.50 -14.17
CA VAL A 11 41.46 14.45 -14.25
C VAL A 11 40.17 13.62 -14.43
N HIS A 12 39.44 13.49 -13.34
CA HIS A 12 38.10 12.90 -13.38
C HIS A 12 37.13 13.93 -13.96
N ASN A 13 36.57 13.62 -15.11
CA ASN A 13 35.64 14.47 -15.84
C ASN A 13 34.30 14.63 -15.06
N SER A 14 34.11 15.80 -14.45
CA SER A 14 32.93 16.21 -13.67
C SER A 14 31.71 16.64 -14.51
N LYS A 15 31.59 16.19 -15.77
CA LYS A 15 30.49 16.61 -16.66
C LYS A 15 29.13 15.91 -16.41
N LYS A 16 29.05 14.94 -15.50
CA LYS A 16 27.76 14.27 -15.17
C LYS A 16 26.97 14.95 -14.06
N SER A 17 27.57 15.82 -13.25
CA SER A 17 26.84 16.53 -12.18
C SER A 17 26.05 17.73 -12.69
N ASP A 18 26.47 18.34 -13.81
CA ASP A 18 25.85 19.57 -14.31
C ASP A 18 24.50 19.32 -15.01
N ALA A 19 24.29 18.14 -15.59
CA ALA A 19 23.02 17.79 -16.23
C ALA A 19 21.90 17.51 -15.18
N LEU A 20 22.23 16.88 -14.05
CA LEU A 20 21.27 16.68 -12.96
C LEU A 20 20.93 17.99 -12.24
N SER A 21 21.91 18.87 -12.05
CA SER A 21 21.73 20.21 -11.50
C SER A 21 20.84 21.05 -12.43
N GLY A 22 21.02 20.96 -13.75
CA GLY A 22 20.18 21.67 -14.72
C GLY A 22 18.72 21.23 -14.74
N ILE A 23 18.44 19.93 -14.60
CA ILE A 23 17.08 19.40 -14.56
C ILE A 23 16.38 19.78 -13.25
N MET A 24 17.09 19.74 -12.14
CA MET A 24 16.56 20.17 -10.83
C MET A 24 16.29 21.68 -10.77
N GLN A 25 17.17 22.48 -11.38
CA GLN A 25 16.99 23.94 -11.51
C GLN A 25 15.84 24.29 -12.47
N LEU A 26 15.64 23.54 -13.54
CA LEU A 26 14.51 23.73 -14.45
C LEU A 26 13.17 23.37 -13.78
N SER A 27 13.14 22.29 -12.99
CA SER A 27 11.95 21.88 -12.22
C SER A 27 11.59 22.89 -11.11
N MET A 28 12.59 23.43 -10.41
CA MET A 28 12.41 24.51 -9.43
C MET A 28 12.04 25.84 -10.08
N ALA A 29 12.59 26.18 -11.24
CA ALA A 29 12.25 27.40 -11.97
C ALA A 29 10.81 27.39 -12.48
N ILE A 30 10.28 26.23 -12.88
CA ILE A 30 8.87 26.07 -13.27
C ILE A 30 7.95 26.21 -12.07
N LEU A 31 8.33 25.70 -10.90
CA LEU A 31 7.59 25.89 -9.64
C LEU A 31 7.63 27.36 -9.16
N PHE A 32 8.74 28.04 -9.33
CA PHE A 32 8.89 29.47 -9.01
C PHE A 32 8.13 30.38 -9.97
N ALA A 33 8.03 30.01 -11.26
CA ALA A 33 7.23 30.76 -12.22
C ALA A 33 5.73 30.71 -11.92
N PHE A 34 5.25 29.66 -11.25
CA PHE A 34 3.88 29.55 -10.79
C PHE A 34 3.57 30.46 -9.58
N SER A 35 4.57 30.80 -8.77
CA SER A 35 4.41 31.66 -7.59
C SER A 35 4.42 33.17 -7.91
N ILE A 36 4.88 33.56 -9.09
CA ILE A 36 5.07 34.99 -9.46
C ILE A 36 3.81 35.58 -10.13
N THR A 37 2.88 34.75 -10.59
CA THR A 37 1.68 35.25 -11.31
C THR A 37 0.48 35.62 -10.44
N THR A 38 0.61 35.63 -9.11
CA THR A 38 -0.48 36.03 -8.20
C THR A 38 -0.36 37.44 -7.62
N GLN A 39 0.60 38.23 -8.06
CA GLN A 39 0.54 39.69 -7.81
C GLN A 39 -0.37 40.33 -8.87
N ALA A 40 -1.68 40.35 -8.57
CA ALA A 40 -2.60 41.23 -9.26
C ALA A 40 -2.28 42.66 -8.82
N GLU A 41 -1.61 43.41 -9.67
CA GLU A 41 -1.53 44.86 -9.53
C GLU A 41 -2.97 45.42 -9.58
N ALA A 42 -3.36 46.05 -8.51
CA ALA A 42 -4.57 46.88 -8.52
C ALA A 42 -4.29 48.11 -9.39
N ILE A 43 -4.72 48.03 -10.64
CA ILE A 43 -4.75 49.19 -11.53
C ILE A 43 -5.90 50.08 -11.05
N GLU A 44 -5.58 51.18 -10.38
CA GLU A 44 -6.53 52.27 -10.13
C GLU A 44 -6.88 52.90 -11.49
N TYR A 45 -8.14 52.71 -11.90
CA TYR A 45 -8.70 53.47 -13.02
C TYR A 45 -9.21 54.79 -12.54
N PRO A 46 -8.90 55.94 -13.21
CA PRO A 46 -9.48 57.20 -12.88
C PRO A 46 -10.99 57.19 -13.11
N SER A 47 -11.75 57.64 -12.16
CA SER A 47 -13.21 57.71 -12.17
C SER A 47 -13.70 58.67 -13.26
N ALA A 48 -14.01 58.11 -14.43
CA ALA A 48 -14.86 58.84 -15.37
C ALA A 48 -16.33 58.61 -15.02
N LYS A 49 -17.00 59.62 -14.60
CA LYS A 49 -18.47 59.59 -14.42
C LYS A 49 -19.15 59.32 -15.78
N VAL A 50 -19.45 58.05 -16.02
CA VAL A 50 -20.42 57.71 -17.05
C VAL A 50 -21.74 57.46 -16.36
N GLN A 51 -22.66 58.40 -16.48
CA GLN A 51 -24.09 58.18 -16.17
C GLN A 51 -24.63 57.11 -17.14
N THR A 52 -24.59 55.87 -16.74
CA THR A 52 -25.34 54.81 -17.43
C THR A 52 -26.74 54.78 -16.80
N ALA A 53 -27.72 55.06 -17.61
CA ALA A 53 -29.14 54.91 -17.27
C ALA A 53 -29.34 53.45 -16.80
N ILE A 54 -29.56 53.24 -15.50
CA ILE A 54 -29.93 51.97 -14.92
C ILE A 54 -31.37 51.68 -15.40
N ASN A 55 -31.52 50.80 -16.39
CA ASN A 55 -32.80 50.17 -16.65
C ASN A 55 -33.05 49.25 -15.42
N GLN A 56 -33.87 49.74 -14.48
CA GLN A 56 -34.41 48.95 -13.38
C GLN A 56 -35.32 47.89 -13.98
N GLN A 57 -34.76 46.75 -14.36
CA GLN A 57 -35.55 45.55 -14.60
C GLN A 57 -36.20 45.16 -13.27
N SER A 58 -37.54 45.14 -13.24
CA SER A 58 -38.29 44.70 -12.06
C SER A 58 -37.85 43.29 -11.64
N LYS A 59 -37.29 43.18 -10.46
CA LYS A 59 -36.93 41.84 -9.87
C LYS A 59 -38.24 41.18 -9.43
N ILE A 60 -38.38 39.91 -9.76
CA ILE A 60 -39.44 39.06 -9.28
C ILE A 60 -38.90 38.04 -8.28
N LYS A 61 -39.62 37.84 -7.19
CA LYS A 61 -39.34 36.78 -6.23
C LYS A 61 -40.00 35.49 -6.70
N ILE A 62 -39.22 34.46 -6.94
CA ILE A 62 -39.70 33.13 -7.33
C ILE A 62 -39.49 32.15 -6.20
N THR A 63 -40.40 31.21 -6.06
CA THR A 63 -40.29 30.04 -5.19
C THR A 63 -40.50 28.78 -6.00
N GLY A 64 -39.92 27.68 -5.57
CA GLY A 64 -40.18 26.41 -6.24
C GLY A 64 -39.67 25.22 -5.46
N THR A 65 -39.93 24.03 -5.99
CA THR A 65 -39.43 22.78 -5.42
C THR A 65 -38.78 21.97 -6.53
N VAL A 66 -37.58 21.43 -6.28
CA VAL A 66 -36.88 20.54 -7.18
C VAL A 66 -37.05 19.11 -6.69
N VAL A 67 -37.55 18.24 -7.55
CA VAL A 67 -37.83 16.83 -7.25
C VAL A 67 -37.27 15.93 -8.36
N ASP A 68 -37.04 14.65 -8.03
CA ASP A 68 -36.71 13.63 -9.04
C ASP A 68 -37.96 13.12 -9.80
N GLN A 69 -37.78 12.14 -10.67
CA GLN A 69 -38.84 11.52 -11.45
C GLN A 69 -39.92 10.85 -10.57
N ALA A 70 -39.54 10.31 -9.41
CA ALA A 70 -40.40 9.68 -8.43
C ALA A 70 -41.14 10.70 -7.54
N GLY A 71 -40.81 12.01 -7.65
CA GLY A 71 -41.37 13.07 -6.83
C GLY A 71 -40.63 13.28 -5.51
N ILE A 72 -39.44 12.72 -5.34
CA ILE A 72 -38.60 12.87 -4.14
C ILE A 72 -37.90 14.22 -4.22
N PRO A 73 -37.95 15.07 -3.17
CA PRO A 73 -37.22 16.33 -3.14
C PRO A 73 -35.70 16.14 -3.26
N ILE A 74 -35.08 16.95 -4.08
CA ILE A 74 -33.64 16.98 -4.27
C ILE A 74 -33.05 18.09 -3.38
N ILE A 75 -32.31 17.69 -2.36
CA ILE A 75 -31.67 18.58 -1.39
C ILE A 75 -30.34 19.08 -1.95
N GLY A 76 -30.08 20.39 -1.86
CA GLY A 76 -28.82 20.96 -2.30
C GLY A 76 -28.67 21.08 -3.82
N ALA A 77 -29.78 20.96 -4.58
CA ALA A 77 -29.73 21.25 -6.00
C ALA A 77 -29.36 22.73 -6.23
N ASN A 78 -28.36 22.96 -7.08
CA ASN A 78 -27.86 24.30 -7.39
C ASN A 78 -28.77 24.97 -8.45
N ILE A 79 -29.24 26.18 -8.15
CA ILE A 79 -30.11 26.95 -9.03
C ILE A 79 -29.44 28.29 -9.30
N THR A 80 -29.02 28.53 -10.52
CA THR A 80 -28.34 29.76 -10.95
C THR A 80 -29.11 30.47 -12.06
N VAL A 81 -28.92 31.76 -12.18
CA VAL A 81 -29.46 32.53 -13.29
C VAL A 81 -28.47 32.51 -14.44
N LYS A 82 -28.88 31.99 -15.60
CA LYS A 82 -28.03 31.91 -16.79
C LYS A 82 -27.52 33.29 -17.20
N ASN A 83 -26.24 33.42 -17.48
CA ASN A 83 -25.54 34.66 -17.85
C ASN A 83 -25.49 35.76 -16.76
N GLN A 84 -25.75 35.43 -15.48
CA GLN A 84 -25.52 36.34 -14.35
C GLN A 84 -24.63 35.66 -13.31
N THR A 85 -23.40 36.13 -13.16
CA THR A 85 -22.50 35.68 -12.12
C THR A 85 -22.95 36.19 -10.74
N GLY A 86 -23.04 35.28 -9.76
CA GLY A 86 -23.35 35.61 -8.37
C GLY A 86 -24.82 35.62 -8.01
N THR A 87 -25.77 35.31 -8.93
CA THR A 87 -27.19 35.17 -8.60
C THR A 87 -27.60 33.72 -8.66
N GLY A 88 -27.79 33.11 -7.48
CA GLY A 88 -28.18 31.71 -7.35
C GLY A 88 -28.57 31.34 -5.94
N THR A 89 -29.13 30.15 -5.75
CA THR A 89 -29.48 29.54 -4.47
C THR A 89 -29.38 28.04 -4.56
N ILE A 90 -29.46 27.37 -3.42
CA ILE A 90 -29.55 25.92 -3.32
C ILE A 90 -30.89 25.52 -2.69
N THR A 91 -31.35 24.31 -3.00
CA THR A 91 -32.58 23.78 -2.38
C THR A 91 -32.36 23.35 -0.93
N ASP A 92 -33.36 23.56 -0.09
CA ASP A 92 -33.41 23.10 1.30
C ASP A 92 -33.72 21.60 1.43
N ILE A 93 -33.95 21.13 2.66
CA ILE A 93 -34.24 19.73 2.98
C ILE A 93 -35.54 19.21 2.38
N ASP A 94 -36.43 20.08 2.01
CA ASP A 94 -37.73 19.76 1.33
C ASP A 94 -37.60 19.98 -0.19
N GLY A 95 -36.39 20.21 -0.72
CA GLY A 95 -36.14 20.52 -2.12
C GLY A 95 -36.65 21.90 -2.53
N ARG A 96 -37.03 22.79 -1.60
CA ARG A 96 -37.56 24.12 -1.85
C ARG A 96 -36.47 25.15 -2.03
N PHE A 97 -36.74 26.14 -2.87
CA PHE A 97 -35.87 27.28 -3.06
C PHE A 97 -36.67 28.59 -3.15
N THR A 98 -35.97 29.66 -2.83
CA THR A 98 -36.44 31.03 -3.05
C THR A 98 -35.31 31.84 -3.65
N LEU A 99 -35.60 32.58 -4.74
CA LEU A 99 -34.61 33.38 -5.44
C LEU A 99 -35.23 34.65 -6.01
N GLU A 100 -34.54 35.79 -5.92
CA GLU A 100 -34.93 37.03 -6.59
C GLU A 100 -34.16 37.19 -7.89
N ILE A 101 -34.89 37.28 -8.99
CA ILE A 101 -34.33 37.32 -10.35
C ILE A 101 -34.97 38.42 -11.20
N PRO A 102 -34.28 38.96 -12.21
CA PRO A 102 -34.90 39.78 -13.20
C PRO A 102 -36.04 39.06 -13.93
N ALA A 103 -37.10 39.74 -14.28
CA ALA A 103 -38.18 39.15 -15.06
C ALA A 103 -37.67 38.58 -16.40
N ASN A 104 -38.24 37.43 -16.85
CA ASN A 104 -37.83 36.71 -18.06
C ASN A 104 -36.41 36.08 -18.03
N SER A 105 -35.84 35.87 -16.85
CA SER A 105 -34.57 35.14 -16.67
C SER A 105 -34.71 33.64 -16.95
N THR A 106 -33.62 33.01 -17.38
CA THR A 106 -33.52 31.55 -17.47
C THR A 106 -32.77 31.01 -16.27
N LEU A 107 -33.38 30.11 -15.54
CA LEU A 107 -32.72 29.35 -14.47
C LEU A 107 -32.01 28.13 -15.07
N SER A 108 -30.81 27.89 -14.58
CA SER A 108 -30.07 26.62 -14.77
C SER A 108 -30.09 25.86 -13.48
N ILE A 109 -30.64 24.67 -13.49
CA ILE A 109 -30.75 23.80 -12.33
C ILE A 109 -29.85 22.60 -12.55
N SER A 110 -28.94 22.37 -11.61
CA SER A 110 -28.00 21.27 -11.66
C SER A 110 -27.92 20.53 -10.33
N TYR A 111 -27.78 19.21 -10.41
CA TYR A 111 -27.54 18.37 -9.27
C TYR A 111 -26.75 17.11 -9.70
N ILE A 112 -25.88 16.58 -8.84
CA ILE A 112 -25.07 15.40 -9.15
C ILE A 112 -25.98 14.20 -9.40
N GLY A 113 -25.80 13.54 -10.56
CA GLY A 113 -26.60 12.37 -10.97
C GLY A 113 -27.89 12.71 -11.70
N TYR A 114 -28.12 13.98 -12.04
CA TYR A 114 -29.30 14.45 -12.79
C TYR A 114 -28.88 15.30 -13.99
N LYS A 115 -29.67 15.24 -15.06
CA LYS A 115 -29.49 16.11 -16.24
C LYS A 115 -29.73 17.56 -15.86
N ASN A 116 -28.82 18.43 -16.27
CA ASN A 116 -29.02 19.87 -16.12
C ASN A 116 -30.27 20.32 -16.89
N GLN A 117 -31.11 21.06 -16.20
CA GLN A 117 -32.35 21.56 -16.79
C GLN A 117 -32.36 23.09 -16.81
N GLU A 118 -32.78 23.67 -17.96
CA GLU A 118 -32.93 25.09 -18.09
C GLU A 118 -34.44 25.44 -18.17
N ILE A 119 -34.85 26.41 -17.34
CA ILE A 119 -36.25 26.84 -17.28
C ILE A 119 -36.34 28.35 -17.42
N ARG A 120 -37.07 28.83 -18.40
CA ARG A 120 -37.35 30.26 -18.55
C ARG A 120 -38.49 30.66 -17.63
N VAL A 121 -38.22 31.61 -16.74
CA VAL A 121 -39.20 32.08 -15.75
C VAL A 121 -39.88 33.35 -16.26
N THR A 122 -41.18 33.26 -16.52
CA THR A 122 -41.99 34.38 -17.05
C THR A 122 -42.99 34.94 -16.03
N SER A 123 -43.15 34.29 -14.87
CA SER A 123 -44.08 34.70 -13.83
C SER A 123 -43.57 34.30 -12.43
N SER A 124 -44.16 34.91 -11.37
CA SER A 124 -43.83 34.59 -9.96
C SER A 124 -44.58 33.38 -9.41
N LYS A 125 -45.21 32.55 -10.24
CA LYS A 125 -45.87 31.31 -9.78
C LYS A 125 -44.85 30.32 -9.27
N PRO A 126 -45.17 29.57 -8.17
CA PRO A 126 -44.29 28.53 -7.67
C PRO A 126 -43.98 27.49 -8.75
N LEU A 127 -42.69 27.13 -8.87
CA LEU A 127 -42.21 26.18 -9.86
C LEU A 127 -42.05 24.79 -9.23
N THR A 128 -42.52 23.76 -9.90
CA THR A 128 -42.15 22.36 -9.59
C THR A 128 -41.25 21.84 -10.68
N ILE A 129 -39.99 21.61 -10.37
CA ILE A 129 -38.96 21.24 -11.32
C ILE A 129 -38.66 19.74 -11.10
N LYS A 130 -38.95 18.94 -12.11
CA LYS A 130 -38.63 17.52 -12.10
C LYS A 130 -37.32 17.29 -12.85
N LEU A 131 -36.21 17.00 -12.13
CA LEU A 131 -34.97 16.62 -12.77
C LEU A 131 -35.07 15.17 -13.27
N GLN A 132 -34.56 14.96 -14.45
CA GLN A 132 -34.41 13.62 -15.01
C GLN A 132 -33.10 13.05 -14.51
N ASP A 133 -33.13 11.80 -14.08
CA ASP A 133 -31.90 11.05 -13.81
C ASP A 133 -30.99 11.14 -15.04
N ASP A 134 -29.76 11.46 -14.83
CA ASP A 134 -28.79 11.43 -15.91
C ASP A 134 -28.53 9.96 -16.26
N ALA A 135 -29.26 9.45 -17.27
CA ALA A 135 -29.05 8.10 -17.77
C ALA A 135 -27.67 7.90 -18.41
N GLU A 136 -26.86 8.98 -18.54
CA GLU A 136 -25.42 8.89 -18.85
C GLU A 136 -24.57 8.32 -17.69
N VAL A 137 -25.15 7.80 -16.60
CA VAL A 137 -24.47 6.92 -15.62
C VAL A 137 -23.90 5.62 -16.25
N LEU A 138 -24.16 5.36 -17.53
CA LEU A 138 -23.49 4.31 -18.29
C LEU A 138 -22.01 4.65 -18.62
N ASP A 139 -21.61 5.90 -18.49
CA ASP A 139 -20.24 6.35 -18.77
C ASP A 139 -19.46 6.60 -17.49
N GLU A 140 -19.38 5.59 -16.61
CA GLU A 140 -18.45 5.66 -15.48
C GLU A 140 -17.02 5.79 -16.01
N VAL A 141 -16.40 6.95 -15.73
CA VAL A 141 -15.03 7.26 -16.15
C VAL A 141 -14.07 6.74 -15.11
N VAL A 142 -13.14 5.93 -15.55
CA VAL A 142 -12.04 5.41 -14.74
C VAL A 142 -10.70 5.94 -15.21
N VAL A 143 -9.75 6.08 -14.30
CA VAL A 143 -8.38 6.45 -14.64
C VAL A 143 -7.61 5.17 -14.98
N THR A 144 -7.14 5.11 -16.23
CA THR A 144 -6.36 3.97 -16.74
C THR A 144 -4.86 4.26 -16.71
N ALA A 145 -4.07 3.37 -17.28
CA ALA A 145 -2.63 3.52 -17.36
C ALA A 145 -2.25 4.90 -17.96
N LEU A 146 -1.14 5.44 -17.50
CA LEU A 146 -0.65 6.78 -17.84
C LEU A 146 -1.61 7.94 -17.45
N GLY A 147 -2.55 7.72 -16.50
CA GLY A 147 -3.48 8.73 -16.03
C GLY A 147 -4.55 9.12 -17.07
N ILE A 148 -4.75 8.31 -18.11
CA ILE A 148 -5.73 8.58 -19.17
C ILE A 148 -7.12 8.21 -18.65
N LYS A 149 -8.05 9.17 -18.72
CA LYS A 149 -9.47 8.95 -18.38
C LYS A 149 -10.18 8.25 -19.52
N ARG A 150 -10.91 7.17 -19.23
CA ARG A 150 -11.65 6.37 -20.22
C ARG A 150 -13.00 5.91 -19.67
N GLU A 151 -13.94 5.73 -20.56
CA GLU A 151 -15.21 5.11 -20.23
C GLU A 151 -15.01 3.64 -19.86
N GLU A 152 -15.60 3.18 -18.75
CA GLU A 152 -15.45 1.80 -18.29
C GLU A 152 -15.96 0.79 -19.33
N LYS A 153 -17.02 1.15 -20.09
CA LYS A 153 -17.57 0.29 -21.15
C LYS A 153 -16.55 -0.03 -22.26
N ALA A 154 -15.60 0.87 -22.51
CA ALA A 154 -14.59 0.71 -23.56
C ALA A 154 -13.43 -0.21 -23.14
N LEU A 155 -13.28 -0.57 -21.87
CA LEU A 155 -12.14 -1.33 -21.39
C LEU A 155 -12.29 -2.83 -21.62
N GLY A 156 -11.29 -3.45 -22.24
CA GLY A 156 -11.21 -4.89 -22.48
C GLY A 156 -10.66 -5.72 -21.30
N TYR A 157 -10.37 -5.08 -20.15
CA TYR A 157 -9.81 -5.69 -18.95
C TYR A 157 -10.58 -5.25 -17.69
N ALA A 158 -10.32 -5.92 -16.55
CA ALA A 158 -11.02 -5.66 -15.31
C ALA A 158 -10.46 -4.42 -14.60
N VAL A 159 -11.36 -3.50 -14.22
CA VAL A 159 -11.06 -2.34 -13.37
C VAL A 159 -12.11 -2.28 -12.26
N GLN A 160 -11.71 -1.87 -11.07
CA GLN A 160 -12.65 -1.61 -9.98
C GLN A 160 -12.27 -0.31 -9.28
N LYS A 161 -13.26 0.55 -9.05
CA LYS A 161 -13.10 1.88 -8.47
C LYS A 161 -13.60 1.94 -7.04
N VAL A 162 -12.87 2.66 -6.19
CA VAL A 162 -13.26 3.02 -4.81
C VAL A 162 -13.22 4.54 -4.72
N SER A 163 -14.32 5.16 -4.29
CA SER A 163 -14.35 6.61 -4.11
C SER A 163 -13.62 7.05 -2.84
N GLY A 164 -13.09 8.28 -2.83
CA GLY A 164 -12.44 8.86 -1.66
C GLY A 164 -13.36 8.91 -0.42
N ASP A 165 -14.65 9.11 -0.61
CA ASP A 165 -15.63 9.16 0.48
C ASP A 165 -15.76 7.81 1.20
N GLN A 166 -15.66 6.70 0.47
CA GLN A 166 -15.64 5.36 1.07
C GLN A 166 -14.39 5.10 1.90
N LEU A 167 -13.29 5.82 1.64
CA LEU A 167 -12.03 5.73 2.40
C LEU A 167 -12.02 6.66 3.61
N THR A 168 -12.79 7.75 3.58
CA THR A 168 -12.86 8.73 4.67
C THR A 168 -13.91 8.40 5.72
N THR A 169 -14.84 7.48 5.44
CA THR A 169 -15.84 7.02 6.42
C THR A 169 -15.20 6.32 7.62
N ILE A 170 -14.18 5.50 7.39
CA ILE A 170 -13.37 4.86 8.44
C ILE A 170 -11.90 5.18 8.15
N LYS A 171 -11.32 6.11 8.93
CA LYS A 171 -9.95 6.57 8.72
C LYS A 171 -8.98 5.73 9.54
N SER A 172 -8.25 4.85 8.88
CA SER A 172 -7.12 4.11 9.44
C SER A 172 -5.81 4.93 9.40
N VAL A 173 -4.73 4.39 9.95
CA VAL A 173 -3.38 5.00 9.92
C VAL A 173 -2.87 5.15 8.48
N ASP A 174 -3.22 4.18 7.62
CA ASP A 174 -2.91 4.21 6.20
C ASP A 174 -4.10 3.81 5.33
N VAL A 175 -4.04 4.21 4.05
CA VAL A 175 -5.10 3.98 3.07
C VAL A 175 -5.25 2.50 2.72
N THR A 176 -4.18 1.71 2.84
CA THR A 176 -4.17 0.29 2.47
C THR A 176 -5.21 -0.50 3.24
N SER A 177 -5.27 -0.30 4.57
CA SER A 177 -6.27 -0.96 5.43
C SER A 177 -7.71 -0.59 5.06
N GLY A 178 -7.92 0.63 4.55
CA GLY A 178 -9.22 1.10 4.07
C GLY A 178 -9.72 0.42 2.80
N LEU A 179 -8.85 -0.31 2.07
CA LEU A 179 -9.21 -1.05 0.86
C LEU A 179 -9.68 -2.48 1.13
N ASN A 180 -9.50 -2.98 2.35
CA ASN A 180 -9.81 -4.36 2.69
C ASN A 180 -11.29 -4.68 2.44
N GLY A 181 -11.57 -5.81 1.77
CA GLY A 181 -12.91 -6.26 1.43
C GLY A 181 -13.64 -5.45 0.34
N LYS A 182 -13.08 -4.31 -0.13
CA LYS A 182 -13.74 -3.42 -1.10
C LYS A 182 -13.44 -3.74 -2.56
N ILE A 183 -12.43 -4.56 -2.83
CA ILE A 183 -11.98 -4.88 -4.20
C ILE A 183 -11.81 -6.38 -4.31
N ALA A 184 -12.47 -6.99 -5.30
CA ALA A 184 -12.32 -8.41 -5.60
C ALA A 184 -10.89 -8.69 -6.12
N GLY A 185 -10.24 -9.74 -5.61
CA GLY A 185 -8.87 -10.10 -5.95
C GLY A 185 -7.78 -9.30 -5.21
N LEU A 186 -8.17 -8.33 -4.38
CA LEU A 186 -7.25 -7.57 -3.54
C LEU A 186 -7.23 -8.14 -2.12
N LYS A 187 -6.05 -8.53 -1.66
CA LYS A 187 -5.80 -9.04 -0.31
C LYS A 187 -4.97 -8.01 0.46
N VAL A 188 -5.44 -7.61 1.61
CA VAL A 188 -4.70 -6.77 2.54
C VAL A 188 -4.32 -7.62 3.74
N GLU A 189 -3.03 -7.75 4.00
CA GLU A 189 -2.48 -8.48 5.14
C GLU A 189 -1.94 -7.48 6.14
N ASN A 190 -2.72 -7.23 7.20
CA ASN A 190 -2.27 -6.37 8.27
C ASN A 190 -1.17 -7.06 9.07
N SER A 191 -0.08 -6.36 9.35
CA SER A 191 0.96 -6.83 10.26
C SER A 191 0.53 -6.66 11.71
N THR A 192 1.04 -7.52 12.59
CA THR A 192 0.97 -7.33 14.04
C THR A 192 2.02 -6.36 14.55
N GLU A 193 3.02 -6.06 13.74
CA GLU A 193 4.07 -5.11 14.06
C GLU A 193 3.58 -3.67 13.83
N PHE A 194 3.78 -2.82 14.83
CA PHE A 194 3.23 -1.47 14.88
C PHE A 194 3.74 -0.55 13.77
N ASN A 195 4.99 -0.73 13.37
CA ASN A 195 5.66 0.09 12.36
C ASN A 195 5.56 -0.46 10.94
N GLU A 196 5.08 -1.69 10.76
CA GLU A 196 4.97 -2.29 9.44
C GLU A 196 3.72 -1.82 8.69
N ALA A 197 3.88 -1.60 7.38
CA ALA A 197 2.75 -1.33 6.50
C ALA A 197 1.98 -2.63 6.21
N PRO A 198 0.65 -2.55 6.08
CA PRO A 198 -0.10 -3.67 5.55
C PRO A 198 0.43 -4.08 4.17
N ASN A 199 0.59 -5.38 3.98
CA ASN A 199 1.02 -5.94 2.71
C ASN A 199 -0.17 -6.00 1.75
N LEU A 200 -0.04 -5.32 0.61
CA LEU A 200 -1.09 -5.26 -0.42
C LEU A 200 -0.77 -6.23 -1.55
N LYS A 201 -1.64 -7.19 -1.75
CA LYS A 201 -1.54 -8.18 -2.83
C LYS A 201 -2.74 -8.10 -3.77
N LEU A 202 -2.49 -7.92 -5.04
CA LEU A 202 -3.50 -7.99 -6.09
C LEU A 202 -3.24 -9.29 -6.87
N ARG A 203 -4.21 -10.23 -6.82
CA ARG A 203 -4.03 -11.56 -7.43
C ARG A 203 -2.72 -12.22 -6.98
N GLY A 204 -2.42 -12.11 -5.67
CA GLY A 204 -1.23 -12.68 -5.03
C GLY A 204 0.10 -11.97 -5.28
N GLU A 205 0.13 -10.86 -6.02
CA GLU A 205 1.34 -10.10 -6.37
C GLU A 205 1.25 -8.65 -5.87
N ASN A 206 2.40 -7.97 -5.75
CA ASN A 206 2.44 -6.56 -5.36
C ASN A 206 2.06 -5.67 -6.55
N PRO A 207 0.95 -4.91 -6.50
CA PRO A 207 0.59 -3.99 -7.58
C PRO A 207 1.49 -2.74 -7.57
N LEU A 208 1.63 -2.12 -8.73
CA LEU A 208 2.27 -0.81 -8.86
C LEU A 208 1.39 0.29 -8.25
N ILE A 209 1.97 1.16 -7.44
CA ILE A 209 1.29 2.36 -6.93
C ILE A 209 1.57 3.53 -7.86
N VAL A 210 0.50 4.17 -8.32
CA VAL A 210 0.56 5.31 -9.24
C VAL A 210 -0.27 6.46 -8.66
N ILE A 211 0.32 7.64 -8.50
CA ILE A 211 -0.35 8.81 -7.94
C ILE A 211 -0.38 9.91 -9.01
N ASP A 212 -1.57 10.39 -9.35
CA ASP A 212 -1.78 11.40 -10.40
C ASP A 212 -1.07 11.08 -11.73
N GLY A 213 -1.06 9.78 -12.08
CA GLY A 213 -0.45 9.24 -13.28
C GLY A 213 1.05 8.95 -13.20
N VAL A 214 1.72 9.27 -12.10
CA VAL A 214 3.16 9.05 -11.90
C VAL A 214 3.41 7.80 -11.05
N PRO A 215 4.16 6.81 -11.54
CA PRO A 215 4.56 5.63 -10.78
C PRO A 215 5.83 5.93 -9.97
N TYR A 216 5.68 6.30 -8.71
CA TYR A 216 6.79 6.56 -7.80
C TYR A 216 7.47 5.26 -7.32
N LYS A 217 8.74 5.34 -6.94
CA LYS A 217 9.50 4.21 -6.39
C LYS A 217 9.41 4.16 -4.87
N ASN A 218 9.49 5.32 -4.23
CA ASN A 218 9.69 5.44 -2.79
C ASN A 218 8.41 5.86 -2.04
N MET A 219 7.31 6.07 -2.78
CA MET A 219 5.99 6.37 -2.22
C MET A 219 5.15 5.10 -2.08
N SER A 220 4.38 5.04 -1.01
CA SER A 220 3.43 3.98 -0.73
C SER A 220 2.06 4.56 -0.36
N LEU A 221 1.04 3.72 -0.23
CA LEU A 221 -0.29 4.13 0.25
C LEU A 221 -0.27 4.70 1.68
N ARG A 222 0.78 4.40 2.47
CA ARG A 222 1.02 5.00 3.78
C ARG A 222 1.32 6.49 3.73
N ASP A 223 1.86 6.97 2.62
CA ASP A 223 2.41 8.33 2.50
C ASP A 223 1.36 9.34 2.03
N ILE A 224 0.15 8.88 1.75
CA ILE A 224 -0.97 9.69 1.28
C ILE A 224 -2.01 9.83 2.39
N ALA A 225 -2.60 11.01 2.52
CA ALA A 225 -3.74 11.21 3.41
C ALA A 225 -5.03 10.80 2.71
N SER A 226 -5.91 10.04 3.38
CA SER A 226 -7.21 9.62 2.83
C SER A 226 -8.10 10.81 2.44
N ASP A 227 -7.98 11.93 3.15
CA ASP A 227 -8.70 13.17 2.87
C ASP A 227 -8.29 13.83 1.54
N ASP A 228 -7.12 13.49 1.01
CA ASP A 228 -6.61 14.02 -0.26
C ASP A 228 -6.96 13.16 -1.47
N ILE A 229 -7.57 12.00 -1.26
CA ILE A 229 -7.92 11.07 -2.32
C ILE A 229 -9.31 11.38 -2.87
N GLU A 230 -9.40 11.52 -4.20
CA GLU A 230 -10.64 11.62 -4.95
C GLU A 230 -11.19 10.23 -5.30
N SER A 231 -10.33 9.38 -5.87
CA SER A 231 -10.64 7.98 -6.19
C SER A 231 -9.40 7.11 -6.20
N ILE A 232 -9.62 5.81 -6.03
CA ILE A 232 -8.65 4.75 -6.28
C ILE A 232 -9.25 3.85 -7.36
N ASP A 233 -8.58 3.76 -8.51
CA ASP A 233 -8.94 2.88 -9.61
C ASP A 233 -7.93 1.72 -9.64
N VAL A 234 -8.39 0.48 -9.41
CA VAL A 234 -7.50 -0.70 -9.41
C VAL A 234 -7.57 -1.37 -10.77
N LEU A 235 -6.46 -1.25 -11.50
CA LEU A 235 -6.26 -1.90 -12.78
C LEU A 235 -5.78 -3.32 -12.54
N LYS A 236 -6.64 -4.29 -12.79
CA LYS A 236 -6.35 -5.70 -12.53
C LYS A 236 -5.66 -6.33 -13.72
N GLY A 237 -4.63 -7.13 -13.43
CA GLY A 237 -3.88 -7.88 -14.45
C GLY A 237 -2.87 -7.08 -15.26
N ALA A 238 -2.03 -7.82 -15.96
CA ALA A 238 -0.88 -7.27 -16.68
C ALA A 238 -1.27 -6.42 -17.89
N THR A 239 -2.41 -6.67 -18.53
CA THR A 239 -2.88 -5.91 -19.70
C THR A 239 -3.15 -4.46 -19.35
N ALA A 240 -3.82 -4.25 -18.21
CA ALA A 240 -4.17 -2.91 -17.75
C ALA A 240 -2.94 -2.04 -17.47
N SER A 241 -1.83 -2.65 -17.11
CA SER A 241 -0.63 -1.98 -16.65
C SER A 241 0.58 -2.15 -17.59
N ALA A 242 0.41 -2.84 -18.73
CA ALA A 242 1.49 -3.07 -19.70
C ALA A 242 2.21 -1.79 -20.13
N LEU A 243 1.52 -0.64 -20.14
CA LEU A 243 2.10 0.67 -20.45
C LEU A 243 3.07 1.21 -19.40
N TYR A 244 3.03 0.67 -18.16
CA TYR A 244 4.00 1.01 -17.12
C TYR A 244 5.25 0.09 -17.12
N GLY A 245 5.36 -0.80 -18.11
CA GLY A 245 6.49 -1.71 -18.25
C GLY A 245 6.49 -2.84 -17.22
N ALA A 246 7.68 -3.38 -16.98
CA ALA A 246 7.90 -4.47 -16.03
C ALA A 246 7.26 -4.22 -14.65
N ARG A 247 7.26 -2.98 -14.17
CA ARG A 247 6.70 -2.59 -12.87
C ARG A 247 5.18 -2.78 -12.77
N GLY A 248 4.48 -2.68 -13.90
CA GLY A 248 3.03 -2.83 -13.98
C GLY A 248 2.55 -4.27 -14.23
N GLY A 249 3.45 -5.24 -14.36
CA GLY A 249 3.11 -6.62 -14.72
C GLY A 249 2.14 -7.34 -13.77
N SER A 250 2.02 -6.85 -12.54
CA SER A 250 1.12 -7.40 -11.50
C SER A 250 -0.14 -6.55 -11.28
N GLY A 251 -0.45 -5.64 -12.19
CA GLY A 251 -1.54 -4.67 -12.02
C GLY A 251 -1.09 -3.37 -11.39
N ALA A 252 -2.01 -2.41 -11.28
CA ALA A 252 -1.72 -1.09 -10.71
C ALA A 252 -2.87 -0.54 -9.88
N VAL A 253 -2.53 0.18 -8.82
CA VAL A 253 -3.44 0.97 -7.98
C VAL A 253 -3.24 2.44 -8.34
N MET A 254 -4.20 2.98 -9.08
CA MET A 254 -4.19 4.35 -9.57
C MET A 254 -4.89 5.26 -8.58
N ILE A 255 -4.19 6.22 -8.02
CA ILE A 255 -4.71 7.17 -7.05
C ILE A 255 -4.85 8.52 -7.73
N THR A 256 -6.05 9.07 -7.69
CA THR A 256 -6.33 10.43 -8.13
C THR A 256 -6.53 11.31 -6.90
N THR A 257 -5.80 12.41 -6.81
CA THR A 257 -5.93 13.35 -5.69
C THR A 257 -6.98 14.42 -5.98
N LYS A 258 -7.61 14.94 -4.90
CA LYS A 258 -8.67 15.96 -4.97
C LYS A 258 -8.16 17.27 -5.57
N ARG A 259 -9.01 17.90 -6.39
CA ARG A 259 -8.85 19.24 -6.98
C ARG A 259 -10.08 20.09 -6.68
N GLY A 260 -10.00 21.38 -6.97
CA GLY A 260 -11.19 22.26 -6.87
C GLY A 260 -12.25 21.92 -7.91
N LYS A 261 -13.48 21.62 -7.46
CA LYS A 261 -14.64 21.33 -8.32
C LYS A 261 -15.55 22.52 -8.50
N GLU A 262 -15.83 23.25 -7.44
CA GLU A 262 -16.75 24.37 -7.40
C GLU A 262 -16.01 25.69 -7.34
N GLU A 263 -16.50 26.71 -8.03
CA GLU A 263 -15.90 28.06 -8.01
C GLU A 263 -15.98 28.68 -6.61
N GLY A 264 -14.92 29.42 -6.24
CA GLY A 264 -14.83 30.09 -4.95
C GLY A 264 -13.87 29.44 -3.98
N LEU A 265 -13.90 29.92 -2.76
CA LEU A 265 -13.10 29.43 -1.63
C LEU A 265 -13.88 28.40 -0.84
N GLN A 266 -13.27 27.24 -0.64
CA GLN A 266 -13.79 26.17 0.21
C GLN A 266 -12.78 25.83 1.29
N VAL A 267 -13.22 25.76 2.54
CA VAL A 267 -12.46 25.29 3.69
C VAL A 267 -13.12 24.04 4.24
N THR A 268 -12.36 22.95 4.34
CA THR A 268 -12.86 21.68 4.89
C THR A 268 -12.01 21.32 6.11
N VAL A 269 -12.68 21.01 7.21
CA VAL A 269 -12.05 20.53 8.45
C VAL A 269 -12.65 19.18 8.79
N ASN A 270 -11.80 18.16 8.88
CA ASN A 270 -12.19 16.81 9.27
C ASN A 270 -11.40 16.38 10.49
N SER A 271 -12.08 15.84 11.48
CA SER A 271 -11.47 15.24 12.67
C SER A 271 -12.12 13.91 12.95
N SER A 272 -11.32 12.88 13.18
CA SER A 272 -11.82 11.57 13.58
C SER A 272 -10.95 10.95 14.65
N THR A 273 -11.57 10.21 15.57
CA THR A 273 -10.88 9.39 16.57
C THR A 273 -11.41 7.98 16.47
N MET A 274 -10.51 7.03 16.38
CA MET A 274 -10.81 5.60 16.38
C MET A 274 -10.21 4.97 17.63
N PHE A 275 -11.00 4.24 18.38
CA PHE A 275 -10.54 3.45 19.50
C PHE A 275 -10.44 1.99 19.07
N ASN A 276 -9.29 1.37 19.32
CA ASN A 276 -9.13 -0.05 19.17
C ASN A 276 -9.68 -0.72 20.45
N ALA A 277 -10.95 -1.10 20.39
CA ALA A 277 -11.58 -1.85 21.46
C ALA A 277 -11.36 -3.35 21.21
N GLY A 278 -10.93 -4.05 22.23
CA GLY A 278 -10.67 -5.49 22.16
C GLY A 278 -9.21 -5.84 22.43
N TYR A 279 -8.92 -7.08 22.23
CA TYR A 279 -7.60 -7.67 22.48
C TYR A 279 -7.26 -8.62 21.33
N LEU A 280 -5.96 -8.79 21.10
CA LEU A 280 -5.48 -9.82 20.18
C LEU A 280 -5.88 -11.19 20.73
N LYS A 281 -6.58 -11.99 19.93
CA LYS A 281 -6.83 -13.38 20.25
C LYS A 281 -5.56 -14.17 20.01
N LEU A 282 -4.87 -14.50 21.08
CA LEU A 282 -3.65 -15.30 21.08
C LEU A 282 -3.97 -16.70 21.60
N PRO A 283 -3.10 -17.69 21.35
CA PRO A 283 -3.25 -19.02 21.92
C PRO A 283 -3.41 -18.96 23.44
N GLU A 284 -4.30 -19.75 23.97
CA GLU A 284 -4.46 -19.88 25.41
C GLU A 284 -3.23 -20.54 26.03
N VAL A 285 -2.76 -19.98 27.13
CA VAL A 285 -1.61 -20.51 27.86
C VAL A 285 -2.11 -21.39 29.00
N GLN A 286 -1.37 -22.46 29.30
CA GLN A 286 -1.65 -23.25 30.52
C GLN A 286 -1.43 -22.40 31.76
N THR A 287 -2.27 -22.55 32.77
CA THR A 287 -2.25 -21.78 34.03
C THR A 287 -2.31 -22.64 35.28
N SER A 288 -2.12 -23.95 35.10
CA SER A 288 -2.24 -24.92 36.18
C SER A 288 -0.89 -25.31 36.80
N TYR A 289 0.20 -25.10 36.14
CA TYR A 289 1.54 -25.47 36.54
C TYR A 289 2.50 -24.30 36.43
N SER A 290 3.46 -24.24 37.35
CA SER A 290 4.51 -23.21 37.40
C SER A 290 5.62 -23.45 36.41
N SER A 291 6.55 -22.50 36.32
CA SER A 291 7.87 -22.73 35.74
C SER A 291 8.56 -23.92 36.37
N GLY A 292 9.28 -24.71 35.59
CA GLY A 292 9.91 -25.98 36.05
C GLY A 292 9.51 -27.17 35.20
N LYS A 293 9.90 -28.35 35.59
CA LYS A 293 9.52 -29.63 34.97
C LYS A 293 9.36 -30.75 35.99
N ASN A 294 8.67 -31.82 35.61
CA ASN A 294 8.47 -33.02 36.43
C ASN A 294 7.78 -32.72 37.77
N GLY A 295 6.89 -31.74 37.81
CA GLY A 295 6.20 -31.34 39.04
C GLY A 295 7.04 -30.53 40.02
N ILE A 296 8.26 -30.11 39.66
CA ILE A 296 9.19 -29.35 40.50
C ILE A 296 9.32 -27.93 39.99
N TYR A 297 9.04 -26.96 40.87
CA TYR A 297 9.25 -25.55 40.57
C TYR A 297 10.74 -25.24 40.33
N ASN A 298 11.00 -24.51 39.25
CA ASN A 298 12.32 -23.95 38.93
C ASN A 298 12.14 -22.76 38.01
N ASP A 299 12.34 -21.57 38.50
CA ASP A 299 12.20 -20.31 37.74
C ASP A 299 13.29 -20.11 36.67
N ASN A 300 14.40 -20.81 36.77
CA ASN A 300 15.45 -20.85 35.73
C ASN A 300 15.15 -21.88 34.62
N SER A 301 13.99 -22.52 34.68
CA SER A 301 13.59 -23.51 33.69
C SER A 301 12.98 -22.85 32.45
N SER A 302 13.27 -23.44 31.31
CA SER A 302 12.58 -23.11 30.06
C SER A 302 11.23 -23.82 29.90
N TYR A 303 10.82 -24.62 30.91
CA TYR A 303 9.56 -25.33 30.88
C TYR A 303 8.56 -24.72 31.86
N VAL A 304 7.30 -24.95 31.62
CA VAL A 304 6.16 -24.56 32.45
C VAL A 304 5.34 -25.78 32.86
N TRP A 305 6.04 -26.82 33.34
CA TRP A 305 5.50 -28.10 33.86
C TRP A 305 6.07 -28.40 35.25
N GLY A 306 6.22 -27.34 36.05
CA GLY A 306 6.71 -27.40 37.41
C GLY A 306 5.64 -27.83 38.40
N ALA A 307 5.71 -27.32 39.63
CA ALA A 307 4.74 -27.61 40.66
C ALA A 307 3.34 -27.10 40.30
N LYS A 308 2.30 -27.81 40.75
CA LYS A 308 0.92 -27.39 40.54
C LYS A 308 0.62 -26.11 41.31
N LEU A 309 -0.03 -25.16 40.64
CA LEU A 309 -0.43 -23.88 41.21
C LEU A 309 -1.78 -23.98 41.92
N ASP A 310 -2.08 -23.00 42.76
CA ASP A 310 -3.38 -22.79 43.44
C ASP A 310 -3.78 -23.97 44.36
N ILE A 311 -2.82 -24.66 44.96
CA ILE A 311 -3.04 -25.78 45.89
C ILE A 311 -2.27 -25.65 47.21
N GLY A 312 -1.78 -24.45 47.55
CA GLY A 312 -1.05 -24.17 48.78
C GLY A 312 0.45 -24.56 48.75
N ASN A 313 1.01 -24.92 47.59
CA ASN A 313 2.45 -25.13 47.44
C ASN A 313 3.21 -23.80 47.58
N GLU A 314 4.32 -23.83 48.35
CA GLU A 314 5.23 -22.68 48.47
C GLU A 314 6.56 -22.95 47.78
N ALA A 315 7.19 -21.90 47.28
CA ALA A 315 8.52 -21.96 46.69
C ALA A 315 9.27 -20.63 46.87
N MET A 316 10.59 -20.70 46.77
CA MET A 316 11.45 -19.48 46.71
C MET A 316 11.25 -18.78 45.38
N GLN A 317 10.42 -17.73 45.36
CA GLN A 317 10.11 -16.94 44.18
C GLN A 317 10.80 -15.57 44.23
N TYR A 318 11.09 -14.98 43.07
CA TYR A 318 11.64 -13.61 42.99
C TYR A 318 10.53 -12.60 43.24
N ASN A 319 10.76 -11.70 44.20
CA ASN A 319 9.86 -10.59 44.49
C ASN A 319 10.38 -9.31 43.78
N PRO A 320 9.65 -8.75 42.80
CA PRO A 320 10.11 -7.58 42.05
C PRO A 320 10.12 -6.28 42.85
N TYR A 321 9.47 -6.23 44.01
CA TYR A 321 9.44 -5.05 44.89
C TYR A 321 10.64 -4.99 45.81
N THR A 322 10.99 -6.11 46.47
CA THR A 322 12.17 -6.22 47.31
C THR A 322 13.45 -6.52 46.50
N GLN A 323 13.28 -7.05 45.29
CA GLN A 323 14.35 -7.51 44.39
C GLN A 323 15.15 -8.68 44.94
N GLU A 324 14.54 -9.41 45.85
CA GLU A 324 15.11 -10.58 46.51
C GLU A 324 14.21 -11.81 46.32
N ARG A 325 14.70 -12.97 46.77
CA ARG A 325 13.93 -14.22 46.73
C ARG A 325 13.29 -14.46 48.09
N GLU A 326 12.01 -14.76 48.06
CA GLU A 326 11.16 -15.00 49.25
C GLU A 326 10.33 -16.26 49.06
N MET A 327 10.05 -16.94 50.19
CA MET A 327 9.10 -18.06 50.22
C MET A 327 7.68 -17.52 50.05
N THR A 328 7.06 -17.88 48.95
CA THR A 328 5.70 -17.44 48.60
C THR A 328 4.89 -18.58 48.00
N GLU A 329 3.57 -18.54 48.20
CA GLU A 329 2.65 -19.52 47.63
C GLU A 329 2.68 -19.46 46.09
N LEU A 330 2.70 -20.61 45.45
CA LEU A 330 2.62 -20.78 44.00
C LEU A 330 1.19 -20.64 43.52
N THR A 331 0.80 -19.42 43.12
CA THR A 331 -0.53 -19.06 42.63
C THR A 331 -0.50 -18.57 41.19
N SER A 332 -1.58 -18.81 40.42
CA SER A 332 -1.70 -18.40 39.02
C SER A 332 -2.14 -16.94 38.90
N ARG A 333 -1.31 -15.99 39.38
CA ARG A 333 -1.58 -14.55 39.36
C ARG A 333 -1.50 -13.97 37.94
N GLY A 334 -0.60 -14.51 37.16
CA GLY A 334 -0.26 -14.02 35.81
C GLY A 334 -1.06 -14.64 34.65
N LYS A 335 -2.18 -15.34 34.96
CA LYS A 335 -3.00 -15.98 33.91
C LYS A 335 -3.50 -15.04 32.79
N ASN A 336 -3.50 -13.72 33.02
CA ASN A 336 -3.91 -12.71 32.08
C ASN A 336 -2.75 -11.77 31.70
N ASN A 337 -1.49 -12.19 31.81
CA ASN A 337 -0.32 -11.34 31.64
C ASN A 337 -0.33 -10.56 30.33
N LEU A 338 -0.69 -11.20 29.22
CA LEU A 338 -0.73 -10.51 27.93
C LEU A 338 -1.75 -9.37 27.92
N LYS A 339 -2.96 -9.62 28.44
CA LYS A 339 -3.99 -8.60 28.56
C LYS A 339 -3.59 -7.48 29.54
N ASN A 340 -2.92 -7.85 30.65
CA ASN A 340 -2.46 -6.91 31.65
C ASN A 340 -1.29 -6.03 31.17
N PHE A 341 -0.57 -6.48 30.15
CA PHE A 341 0.52 -5.73 29.54
C PHE A 341 0.03 -4.75 28.45
N GLN A 342 -1.16 -4.98 27.88
CA GLN A 342 -1.75 -4.11 26.87
C GLN A 342 -2.23 -2.78 27.45
N GLU A 343 -2.16 -1.73 26.63
CA GLU A 343 -2.67 -0.39 26.92
C GLU A 343 -3.82 -0.04 25.98
N LEU A 344 -4.62 0.97 26.37
CA LEU A 344 -5.64 1.53 25.49
C LEU A 344 -4.98 2.12 24.24
N SER A 345 -5.39 1.63 23.09
CA SER A 345 -4.94 2.12 21.78
C SER A 345 -5.99 3.03 21.15
N PHE A 346 -5.53 4.13 20.56
CA PHE A 346 -6.39 5.00 19.76
C PHE A 346 -5.61 5.71 18.66
N ILE A 347 -6.36 6.11 17.62
CA ILE A 347 -5.84 6.84 16.48
C ILE A 347 -6.64 8.11 16.34
N THR A 348 -5.97 9.27 16.28
CA THR A 348 -6.60 10.52 15.86
C THR A 348 -6.12 10.90 14.48
N ASN A 349 -7.02 11.34 13.62
CA ASN A 349 -6.73 11.81 12.26
C ASN A 349 -7.45 13.14 12.04
N ASN A 350 -6.69 14.22 11.93
CA ASN A 350 -7.17 15.58 11.79
C ASN A 350 -6.66 16.18 10.47
N ASN A 351 -7.57 16.67 9.65
CA ASN A 351 -7.26 17.29 8.36
C ASN A 351 -7.88 18.67 8.26
N VAL A 352 -7.13 19.61 7.74
CA VAL A 352 -7.60 20.91 7.29
C VAL A 352 -7.17 21.12 5.85
N SER A 353 -8.12 21.41 4.98
CA SER A 353 -7.82 21.72 3.59
C SER A 353 -8.53 23.00 3.13
N VAL A 354 -7.83 23.76 2.29
CA VAL A 354 -8.32 24.98 1.67
C VAL A 354 -8.20 24.81 0.17
N THR A 355 -9.28 25.05 -0.53
CA THR A 355 -9.34 24.96 -1.99
C THR A 355 -9.89 26.27 -2.55
N GLN A 356 -9.20 26.85 -3.52
CA GLN A 356 -9.64 28.02 -4.25
C GLN A 356 -9.75 27.66 -5.73
N LYS A 357 -10.91 27.83 -6.33
CA LYS A 357 -11.11 27.64 -7.78
C LYS A 357 -11.57 28.93 -8.43
N GLY A 358 -10.93 29.26 -9.52
CA GLY A 358 -11.28 30.37 -10.39
C GLY A 358 -11.59 29.89 -11.80
N LYS A 359 -11.79 30.84 -12.71
CA LYS A 359 -12.17 30.57 -14.13
C LYS A 359 -11.16 29.70 -14.89
N TYR A 360 -9.90 29.76 -14.55
CA TYR A 360 -8.82 29.12 -15.34
C TYR A 360 -8.16 27.93 -14.65
N GLY A 361 -8.50 27.67 -13.38
CA GLY A 361 -7.90 26.56 -12.65
C GLY A 361 -8.18 26.61 -11.17
N SER A 362 -7.60 25.70 -10.42
CA SER A 362 -7.76 25.60 -8.98
C SER A 362 -6.41 25.39 -8.29
N ILE A 363 -6.36 25.79 -7.02
CA ILE A 363 -5.29 25.45 -6.08
C ILE A 363 -5.91 24.85 -4.84
N ARG A 364 -5.31 23.79 -4.33
CA ARG A 364 -5.70 23.15 -3.07
C ARG A 364 -4.46 22.97 -2.19
N THR A 365 -4.59 23.31 -0.92
CA THR A 365 -3.62 22.98 0.12
C THR A 365 -4.30 22.16 1.20
N SER A 366 -3.60 21.18 1.74
CA SER A 366 -4.11 20.26 2.75
C SER A 366 -3.04 19.91 3.76
N LEU A 367 -3.40 19.92 5.04
CA LEU A 367 -2.56 19.50 6.15
C LEU A 367 -3.27 18.42 6.94
N THR A 368 -2.65 17.26 7.07
CA THR A 368 -3.17 16.13 7.86
C THR A 368 -2.19 15.77 8.95
N HIS A 369 -2.68 15.62 10.18
CA HIS A 369 -1.92 15.08 11.31
C HIS A 369 -2.60 13.79 11.80
N VAL A 370 -1.81 12.72 11.90
CA VAL A 370 -2.24 11.44 12.46
C VAL A 370 -1.37 11.15 13.69
N TYR A 371 -2.02 10.89 14.82
CA TYR A 371 -1.39 10.34 16.00
C TYR A 371 -1.97 8.96 16.26
N ASN A 372 -1.09 7.97 16.40
CA ASN A 372 -1.47 6.61 16.75
C ASN A 372 -0.74 6.17 18.02
N LYS A 373 -1.51 5.81 19.06
CA LYS A 373 -1.00 5.13 20.23
C LYS A 373 -1.28 3.65 20.07
N GLY A 374 -0.23 2.84 20.04
CA GLY A 374 -0.31 1.37 19.94
C GLY A 374 -0.92 0.71 21.17
N GLN A 375 -1.09 -0.61 21.08
CA GLN A 375 -1.62 -1.44 22.19
C GLN A 375 -0.54 -1.86 23.20
N TRP A 376 0.73 -1.73 22.84
CA TRP A 376 1.86 -2.11 23.69
C TRP A 376 2.48 -0.87 24.35
N PRO A 377 3.08 -0.99 25.51
CA PRO A 377 3.75 0.13 26.15
C PRO A 377 4.75 0.80 25.23
N ASN A 378 4.78 2.14 25.24
CA ASN A 378 5.69 3.00 24.48
C ASN A 378 5.58 2.98 22.94
N GLU A 379 4.55 2.36 22.36
CA GLU A 379 4.29 2.41 20.93
C GLU A 379 3.56 3.69 20.55
N LYS A 380 4.17 4.52 19.73
CA LYS A 380 3.62 5.81 19.27
C LYS A 380 4.04 6.12 17.84
N LEU A 381 3.13 6.68 17.07
CA LEU A 381 3.39 7.25 15.75
C LEU A 381 2.87 8.68 15.70
N ASN A 382 3.70 9.59 15.20
CA ASN A 382 3.29 10.90 14.72
C ASN A 382 3.51 10.95 13.20
N LYS A 383 2.45 11.28 12.45
CA LYS A 383 2.52 11.43 10.99
C LYS A 383 1.95 12.78 10.60
N ILE A 384 2.66 13.50 9.75
CA ILE A 384 2.22 14.76 9.16
C ILE A 384 2.29 14.62 7.64
N THR A 385 1.21 14.97 6.97
CA THR A 385 1.17 15.03 5.50
C THR A 385 0.73 16.43 5.10
N TYR A 386 1.54 17.10 4.28
CA TYR A 386 1.25 18.42 3.72
C TYR A 386 1.26 18.33 2.19
N THR A 387 0.14 18.69 1.58
CA THR A 387 -0.04 18.63 0.13
C THR A 387 -0.42 19.99 -0.42
N VAL A 388 0.24 20.41 -1.49
CA VAL A 388 -0.18 21.54 -2.33
C VAL A 388 -0.32 21.03 -3.75
N SER A 389 -1.45 21.28 -4.37
CA SER A 389 -1.71 20.86 -5.74
C SER A 389 -2.60 21.85 -6.46
N GLY A 390 -2.48 21.90 -7.77
CA GLY A 390 -3.31 22.79 -8.59
C GLY A 390 -3.41 22.32 -10.03
N ASP A 391 -4.39 22.87 -10.70
CA ASP A 391 -4.60 22.68 -12.13
C ASP A 391 -4.85 24.03 -12.80
N MET A 392 -4.50 24.10 -14.07
CA MET A 392 -4.74 25.27 -14.91
C MET A 392 -5.12 24.83 -16.33
N LYS A 393 -6.12 25.51 -16.89
CA LYS A 393 -6.47 25.38 -18.31
C LYS A 393 -6.65 26.76 -18.92
N TYR A 394 -5.82 27.07 -19.89
CA TYR A 394 -5.90 28.33 -20.64
C TYR A 394 -5.77 28.06 -22.13
N LYS A 395 -6.86 28.32 -22.87
CA LYS A 395 -6.97 28.04 -24.32
C LYS A 395 -6.59 26.58 -24.61
N LYS A 396 -5.53 26.35 -25.36
CA LYS A 396 -5.02 25.05 -25.79
C LYS A 396 -4.05 24.40 -24.79
N PHE A 397 -3.63 25.13 -23.74
CA PHE A 397 -2.70 24.65 -22.74
C PHE A 397 -3.44 24.19 -21.49
N SER A 398 -3.06 23.03 -20.97
CA SER A 398 -3.51 22.51 -19.67
C SER A 398 -2.31 22.04 -18.88
N SER A 399 -2.32 22.31 -17.58
CA SER A 399 -1.27 21.84 -16.68
C SER A 399 -1.84 21.44 -15.33
N GLU A 400 -1.27 20.42 -14.72
CA GLU A 400 -1.50 20.00 -13.36
C GLU A 400 -0.15 19.86 -12.67
N ALA A 401 -0.07 20.29 -11.41
CA ALA A 401 1.14 20.14 -10.62
C ALA A 401 0.80 19.89 -9.17
N GLY A 402 1.69 19.21 -8.46
CA GLY A 402 1.52 18.96 -7.04
C GLY A 402 2.84 18.62 -6.37
N ILE A 403 2.88 18.90 -5.07
CA ILE A 403 3.94 18.51 -4.17
C ILE A 403 3.32 18.01 -2.88
N THR A 404 3.78 16.87 -2.40
CA THR A 404 3.39 16.32 -1.10
C THR A 404 4.64 16.05 -0.28
N TYR A 405 4.63 16.54 0.95
CA TYR A 405 5.59 16.19 1.98
C TYR A 405 4.92 15.30 3.01
N ASN A 406 5.52 14.17 3.32
CA ASN A 406 5.07 13.28 4.39
C ASN A 406 6.21 13.02 5.36
N LYS A 407 5.92 13.18 6.65
CA LYS A 407 6.81 12.83 7.76
C LYS A 407 6.15 11.78 8.64
N ARG A 408 6.89 10.71 8.93
CA ARG A 408 6.52 9.70 9.93
C ARG A 408 7.62 9.64 10.98
N PHE A 409 7.22 9.68 12.22
CA PHE A 409 8.13 9.56 13.34
C PHE A 409 7.61 8.55 14.36
N TYR A 410 8.38 7.50 14.55
CA TYR A 410 8.23 6.51 15.60
C TYR A 410 9.31 6.76 16.65
N PRO A 411 9.00 7.27 17.84
CA PRO A 411 9.97 7.37 18.93
C PRO A 411 10.51 6.00 19.35
N ASN A 412 9.62 4.99 19.29
CA ASN A 412 9.95 3.59 19.39
C ASN A 412 9.05 2.80 18.42
N MET A 413 9.66 1.95 17.61
CA MET A 413 8.93 1.09 16.68
C MET A 413 8.26 -0.10 17.38
N GLY A 414 8.54 -0.28 18.68
CA GLY A 414 8.07 -1.43 19.42
C GLY A 414 8.96 -2.66 19.21
N GLY A 415 8.86 -3.57 20.17
CA GLY A 415 9.47 -4.89 20.08
C GLY A 415 8.39 -5.94 20.32
N SER A 416 7.20 -5.70 19.78
CA SER A 416 6.04 -6.59 19.91
C SER A 416 6.32 -7.96 19.40
N ALA A 417 7.37 -8.04 18.61
CA ALA A 417 7.73 -9.18 17.84
C ALA A 417 7.35 -10.50 18.50
N TYR A 418 6.62 -11.23 17.72
CA TYR A 418 6.27 -12.61 17.94
C TYR A 418 7.50 -13.52 17.64
N HIS A 419 8.67 -13.05 17.97
CA HIS A 419 9.95 -13.74 17.79
C HIS A 419 10.82 -13.59 19.04
N GLY A 420 11.94 -14.29 19.10
CA GLY A 420 12.74 -14.56 20.29
C GLY A 420 13.14 -13.37 21.17
N THR A 421 13.13 -12.14 20.66
CA THR A 421 13.44 -10.93 21.43
C THR A 421 12.21 -10.11 21.85
N GLY A 422 11.02 -10.50 21.38
CA GLY A 422 9.78 -9.76 21.63
C GLY A 422 9.18 -10.02 23.00
N TYR A 423 8.54 -9.01 23.60
CA TYR A 423 7.87 -9.13 24.89
C TYR A 423 6.63 -10.03 24.83
N ILE A 424 5.91 -10.11 23.70
CA ILE A 424 4.79 -11.05 23.52
C ILE A 424 5.29 -12.49 23.63
N TYR A 425 6.38 -12.79 22.92
CA TYR A 425 6.99 -14.12 22.95
C TYR A 425 7.48 -14.47 24.34
N ASN A 426 8.10 -13.52 25.06
CA ASN A 426 8.50 -13.69 26.44
C ASN A 426 7.32 -14.02 27.34
N LEU A 427 6.23 -13.24 27.28
CA LEU A 427 5.03 -13.43 28.11
C LEU A 427 4.26 -14.71 27.81
N LEU A 428 4.20 -15.15 26.54
CA LEU A 428 3.43 -16.32 26.15
C LEU A 428 4.18 -17.64 26.30
N VAL A 429 5.47 -17.65 25.93
CA VAL A 429 6.21 -18.90 25.79
C VAL A 429 7.11 -19.17 26.98
N TRP A 430 7.71 -18.10 27.52
CA TRP A 430 8.82 -18.27 28.46
C TRP A 430 8.47 -17.94 29.92
N SER A 431 7.31 -17.35 30.16
CA SER A 431 6.88 -16.99 31.52
C SER A 431 5.81 -17.95 32.01
N GLY A 432 5.96 -18.44 33.23
CA GLY A 432 4.91 -19.17 33.94
C GLY A 432 3.82 -18.20 34.39
N SER A 433 2.64 -18.75 34.74
CA SER A 433 1.51 -17.95 35.22
C SER A 433 1.61 -17.54 36.68
N GLU A 434 2.60 -18.01 37.40
CA GLU A 434 2.94 -17.55 38.77
C GLU A 434 3.44 -16.12 38.80
N TYR A 435 3.99 -15.60 37.73
CA TYR A 435 4.48 -14.21 37.58
C TYR A 435 3.40 -13.29 37.04
N ASP A 436 3.09 -12.21 37.75
CA ASP A 436 2.18 -11.17 37.27
C ASP A 436 2.96 -10.00 36.70
N ILE A 437 2.80 -9.73 35.40
CA ILE A 437 3.54 -8.68 34.71
C ILE A 437 3.32 -7.28 35.31
N ARG A 438 2.18 -7.06 35.98
CA ARG A 438 1.85 -5.75 36.59
C ARG A 438 2.80 -5.40 37.73
N ASP A 439 3.41 -6.40 38.39
CA ASP A 439 4.36 -6.22 39.49
C ASP A 439 5.75 -5.78 38.99
N TYR A 440 6.00 -5.94 37.66
CA TYR A 440 7.30 -5.68 37.04
C TYR A 440 7.37 -4.32 36.33
N LYS A 441 6.49 -3.38 36.63
CA LYS A 441 6.51 -2.02 36.04
C LYS A 441 7.76 -1.24 36.47
N ASN A 442 8.30 -1.48 37.68
CA ASN A 442 9.63 -1.01 38.06
C ASN A 442 10.69 -1.94 37.44
N TYR A 443 10.97 -1.68 36.16
CA TYR A 443 11.75 -2.61 35.32
C TYR A 443 13.27 -2.50 35.48
N TRP A 444 13.79 -1.55 36.29
CA TRP A 444 15.21 -1.48 36.62
C TRP A 444 15.51 -2.09 37.99
N LYS A 445 16.49 -2.97 38.06
CA LYS A 445 17.12 -3.37 39.31
C LYS A 445 18.28 -2.45 39.65
N ILE A 446 19.17 -2.23 38.68
CA ILE A 446 20.23 -1.22 38.71
C ILE A 446 20.09 -0.42 37.43
N LYS A 447 19.85 0.90 37.57
CA LYS A 447 19.63 1.76 36.41
C LYS A 447 20.86 1.73 35.49
N ASP A 448 20.58 1.61 34.16
CA ASP A 448 21.55 1.52 33.06
C ASP A 448 22.50 0.31 33.10
N GLU A 449 22.27 -0.66 34.03
CA GLU A 449 23.10 -1.85 34.19
C GLU A 449 22.32 -3.17 34.24
N GLN A 450 21.14 -3.21 34.89
CA GLN A 450 20.41 -4.45 35.11
C GLN A 450 18.90 -4.28 35.13
N SER A 451 18.19 -5.10 34.34
CA SER A 451 16.72 -5.15 34.39
C SER A 451 16.20 -5.89 35.63
N ASN A 452 15.05 -5.45 36.15
CA ASN A 452 14.34 -6.08 37.26
C ASN A 452 13.45 -7.21 36.72
N TRP A 453 13.98 -8.42 36.73
CA TRP A 453 13.33 -9.60 36.23
C TRP A 453 13.82 -10.84 36.97
N TRP A 454 13.00 -11.88 37.09
CA TRP A 454 13.52 -13.14 37.64
C TRP A 454 14.63 -13.66 36.72
N ASP A 455 15.67 -14.20 37.35
CA ASP A 455 16.79 -14.69 36.59
C ASP A 455 16.46 -16.02 35.91
N ARG A 456 16.31 -15.96 34.59
CA ARG A 456 16.13 -17.14 33.74
C ARG A 456 17.42 -17.56 33.04
N GLY A 457 18.51 -17.57 33.75
CA GLY A 457 19.83 -17.90 33.18
C GLY A 457 20.30 -16.85 32.17
N GLY A 458 19.77 -15.63 32.26
CA GLY A 458 20.15 -14.52 31.40
C GLY A 458 19.61 -14.60 29.98
N TRP A 459 18.43 -15.17 29.76
CA TRP A 459 17.86 -15.33 28.42
C TRP A 459 16.91 -14.21 28.00
N TYR A 460 16.15 -13.64 28.94
CA TYR A 460 15.10 -12.64 28.62
C TYR A 460 15.09 -11.52 29.64
N ASP A 461 14.87 -10.30 29.15
CA ASP A 461 14.65 -9.12 29.99
C ASP A 461 13.18 -8.96 30.38
N ASN A 462 12.92 -8.11 31.37
CA ASN A 462 11.58 -7.69 31.75
C ASN A 462 10.85 -7.07 30.54
N PRO A 463 9.61 -7.47 30.21
CA PRO A 463 8.84 -6.93 29.09
C PRO A 463 8.70 -5.41 29.10
N TYR A 464 8.52 -4.74 30.25
CA TYR A 464 8.51 -3.29 30.35
C TYR A 464 9.89 -2.66 30.07
N TYR A 465 10.97 -3.35 30.47
CA TYR A 465 12.32 -2.94 30.12
C TYR A 465 12.56 -3.03 28.61
N ILE A 466 12.13 -4.12 27.97
CA ILE A 466 12.21 -4.26 26.52
C ILE A 466 11.46 -3.12 25.84
N ALA A 467 10.21 -2.85 26.27
CA ALA A 467 9.39 -1.82 25.66
C ALA A 467 9.90 -0.39 25.83
N ASN A 468 10.63 -0.10 26.91
CA ASN A 468 11.05 1.27 27.22
C ASN A 468 12.54 1.56 26.98
N GLU A 469 13.39 0.54 27.04
CA GLU A 469 14.86 0.71 27.00
C GLU A 469 15.51 0.07 25.77
N LEU A 470 15.00 -1.07 25.28
CA LEU A 470 15.44 -1.63 24.01
C LEU A 470 14.72 -0.94 22.86
N THR A 471 14.99 0.33 22.66
CA THR A 471 14.24 1.16 21.75
C THR A 471 14.83 1.18 20.35
N SER A 472 13.93 1.21 19.37
CA SER A 472 14.27 1.46 17.97
C SER A 472 13.39 2.59 17.45
N SER A 473 13.99 3.75 17.21
CA SER A 473 13.27 4.88 16.64
C SER A 473 13.38 4.88 15.12
N ASP A 474 12.38 5.45 14.46
CA ASP A 474 12.41 5.68 13.02
C ASP A 474 11.87 7.05 12.67
N ASN A 475 12.62 7.78 11.86
CA ASN A 475 12.27 9.09 11.34
C ASN A 475 12.34 9.02 9.80
N TYR A 476 11.19 9.05 9.16
CA TYR A 476 11.04 8.96 7.72
C TYR A 476 10.43 10.24 7.16
N ASP A 477 11.12 10.83 6.22
CA ASP A 477 10.68 12.01 5.48
C ASP A 477 10.65 11.68 3.98
N VAL A 478 9.54 11.97 3.30
CA VAL A 478 9.43 11.81 1.85
C VAL A 478 8.76 13.02 1.22
N VAL A 479 9.33 13.47 0.11
CA VAL A 479 8.75 14.49 -0.77
C VAL A 479 8.51 13.88 -2.13
N ASN A 480 7.32 14.03 -2.65
CA ASN A 480 7.03 13.77 -4.06
C ASN A 480 6.50 15.01 -4.74
N ALA A 481 6.87 15.18 -5.99
CA ALA A 481 6.40 16.26 -6.82
C ALA A 481 6.09 15.74 -8.23
N PHE A 482 5.12 16.37 -8.89
CA PHE A 482 4.82 16.10 -10.29
C PHE A 482 4.38 17.36 -11.04
N VAL A 483 4.58 17.32 -12.33
CA VAL A 483 4.06 18.27 -13.31
C VAL A 483 3.56 17.48 -14.50
N ASN A 484 2.30 17.68 -14.86
CA ASN A 484 1.68 17.22 -16.09
C ASN A 484 1.34 18.45 -16.92
N ALA A 485 1.82 18.54 -18.14
CA ALA A 485 1.51 19.63 -19.05
C ALA A 485 1.04 19.07 -20.40
N SER A 486 0.03 19.66 -20.98
CA SER A 486 -0.45 19.26 -22.30
C SER A 486 -0.83 20.45 -23.16
N TYR A 487 -0.64 20.30 -24.46
CA TYR A 487 -0.96 21.29 -25.46
C TYR A 487 -1.75 20.66 -26.61
N ASP A 488 -2.95 21.18 -26.85
CA ASP A 488 -3.81 20.76 -27.96
C ASP A 488 -3.29 21.42 -29.26
N ILE A 489 -2.46 20.69 -30.02
CA ILE A 489 -1.90 21.18 -31.30
C ILE A 489 -3.03 21.45 -32.26
N THR A 490 -3.90 20.45 -32.44
CA THR A 490 -5.17 20.56 -33.20
C THR A 490 -6.32 20.04 -32.31
N SER A 491 -7.54 19.98 -32.84
CA SER A 491 -8.68 19.38 -32.14
C SER A 491 -8.57 17.86 -31.96
N TRP A 492 -7.72 17.19 -32.73
CA TRP A 492 -7.53 15.74 -32.74
C TRP A 492 -6.11 15.29 -32.34
N LEU A 493 -5.15 16.23 -32.13
CA LEU A 493 -3.76 15.94 -31.83
C LEU A 493 -3.30 16.73 -30.60
N LYS A 494 -2.81 16.03 -29.58
CA LYS A 494 -2.34 16.55 -28.29
C LYS A 494 -0.93 16.09 -27.99
N LEU A 495 -0.06 17.01 -27.57
CA LEU A 495 1.23 16.71 -26.95
C LEU A 495 1.09 16.78 -25.44
N SER A 496 1.62 15.77 -24.72
CA SER A 496 1.65 15.72 -23.26
C SER A 496 3.05 15.46 -22.76
N LEU A 497 3.43 16.16 -21.73
CA LEU A 497 4.66 15.98 -20.96
C LEU A 497 4.28 15.68 -19.54
N ARG A 498 4.89 14.67 -18.94
CA ARG A 498 4.71 14.33 -17.52
C ARG A 498 6.07 14.10 -16.92
N SER A 499 6.31 14.74 -15.80
CA SER A 499 7.51 14.55 -14.99
C SER A 499 7.11 14.38 -13.53
N GLY A 500 7.65 13.37 -12.90
CA GLY A 500 7.47 13.15 -11.47
C GLY A 500 8.79 12.73 -10.84
N ALA A 501 8.98 13.17 -9.60
CA ALA A 501 10.14 12.83 -8.80
C ALA A 501 9.72 12.57 -7.35
N ASP A 502 10.38 11.63 -6.71
CA ASP A 502 10.30 11.44 -5.26
C ASP A 502 11.69 11.33 -4.65
N MET A 503 11.79 11.84 -3.43
CA MET A 503 13.00 11.78 -2.63
C MET A 503 12.64 11.46 -1.19
N TYR A 504 13.33 10.52 -0.58
CA TYR A 504 13.14 10.19 0.82
C TYR A 504 14.46 10.13 1.59
N THR A 505 14.32 10.37 2.90
CA THR A 505 15.34 10.09 3.90
C THR A 505 14.70 9.32 5.06
N GLU A 506 15.40 8.31 5.53
CA GLU A 506 15.01 7.50 6.69
C GLU A 506 16.20 7.41 7.62
N LYS A 507 15.97 7.70 8.90
CA LYS A 507 16.98 7.53 9.94
C LYS A 507 16.39 6.72 11.06
N SER A 508 16.96 5.54 11.29
CA SER A 508 16.62 4.67 12.41
C SER A 508 17.78 4.59 13.40
N GLU A 509 17.45 4.60 14.69
CA GLU A 509 18.42 4.41 15.78
C GLU A 509 17.95 3.28 16.67
N THR A 510 18.86 2.31 16.95
CA THR A 510 18.58 1.22 17.87
C THR A 510 19.49 1.35 19.09
N LYS A 511 18.88 1.18 20.27
CA LYS A 511 19.53 1.26 21.57
C LYS A 511 19.26 0.00 22.37
N ALA A 512 20.30 -0.55 22.97
CA ALA A 512 20.18 -1.59 23.99
C ALA A 512 21.11 -1.22 25.15
N PRO A 513 20.60 -1.14 26.39
CA PRO A 513 21.41 -0.84 27.58
C PRO A 513 22.45 -1.90 27.86
N VAL A 514 23.48 -1.53 28.61
CA VAL A 514 24.39 -2.49 29.26
C VAL A 514 23.56 -3.41 30.17
N GLY A 515 23.88 -4.69 30.20
CA GLY A 515 23.16 -5.68 31.01
C GLY A 515 21.93 -6.30 30.31
N SER A 516 21.45 -5.75 29.18
CA SER A 516 20.38 -6.37 28.41
C SER A 516 20.79 -7.74 27.88
N VAL A 517 19.99 -8.74 28.12
CA VAL A 517 20.21 -10.11 27.69
C VAL A 517 19.49 -10.47 26.39
N THR A 518 18.41 -9.74 26.06
CA THR A 518 17.64 -9.93 24.83
C THR A 518 18.07 -9.02 23.70
N GLY A 519 18.68 -7.88 24.01
CA GLY A 519 19.19 -6.94 23.04
C GLY A 519 20.50 -7.39 22.39
N LYS A 520 20.86 -6.76 21.27
CA LYS A 520 22.19 -6.91 20.67
C LYS A 520 23.28 -6.39 21.64
N GLY A 521 24.50 -6.87 21.50
CA GLY A 521 25.64 -6.40 22.27
C GLY A 521 26.03 -7.29 23.46
N GLU A 522 25.48 -8.50 23.59
CA GLU A 522 25.91 -9.53 24.55
C GLU A 522 26.08 -9.02 26.00
N LYS A 523 25.10 -8.32 26.55
CA LYS A 523 25.09 -7.64 27.85
C LYS A 523 26.04 -6.41 27.97
N LYS A 524 26.78 -6.07 26.92
CA LYS A 524 27.73 -4.93 26.93
C LYS A 524 27.11 -3.63 26.41
N GLY A 525 25.82 -3.66 26.06
CA GLY A 525 25.12 -2.56 25.43
C GLY A 525 25.38 -2.43 23.93
N TYR A 526 24.50 -1.72 23.24
CA TYR A 526 24.57 -1.56 21.79
C TYR A 526 23.94 -0.24 21.33
N TYR A 527 24.55 0.37 20.34
CA TYR A 527 23.98 1.50 19.64
C TYR A 527 24.22 1.37 18.14
N SER A 528 23.19 1.60 17.35
CA SER A 528 23.32 1.66 15.89
C SER A 528 22.55 2.81 15.30
N VAL A 529 23.06 3.33 14.19
CA VAL A 529 22.40 4.30 13.32
C VAL A 529 22.32 3.70 11.93
N TYR A 530 21.12 3.73 11.36
CA TYR A 530 20.87 3.36 9.99
C TYR A 530 20.25 4.51 9.24
N GLN A 531 20.86 4.92 8.14
CA GLN A 531 20.38 6.00 7.28
C GLN A 531 20.17 5.48 5.88
N LYS A 532 18.99 5.74 5.35
CA LYS A 532 18.66 5.53 3.93
C LYS A 532 18.29 6.84 3.29
N ARG A 533 18.65 7.02 2.06
CA ARG A 533 18.12 8.08 1.22
C ARG A 533 17.95 7.54 -0.18
N GLY A 534 16.87 7.94 -0.82
CA GLY A 534 16.58 7.52 -2.17
C GLY A 534 15.99 8.65 -2.97
N PHE A 535 16.17 8.54 -4.27
CA PHE A 535 15.65 9.47 -5.26
C PHE A 535 15.17 8.68 -6.47
N SER A 536 13.98 9.04 -7.00
CA SER A 536 13.54 8.51 -8.28
C SER A 536 12.93 9.58 -9.16
N THR A 537 13.02 9.40 -10.48
CA THR A 537 12.32 10.21 -11.46
C THR A 537 11.62 9.33 -12.49
N ASN A 538 10.49 9.81 -12.97
CA ASN A 538 9.75 9.21 -14.06
C ASN A 538 9.30 10.32 -15.02
N ASN A 539 9.80 10.30 -16.25
CA ASN A 539 9.59 11.36 -17.22
C ASN A 539 9.00 10.76 -18.51
N ASP A 540 7.84 11.26 -18.93
CA ASP A 540 7.13 10.80 -20.12
C ASP A 540 6.91 11.95 -21.10
N ILE A 541 7.06 11.66 -22.38
CA ILE A 541 6.57 12.47 -23.48
C ILE A 541 5.60 11.63 -24.31
N MET A 542 4.45 12.18 -24.67
CA MET A 542 3.41 11.43 -25.37
C MET A 542 2.68 12.32 -26.38
N LEU A 543 2.53 11.81 -27.59
CA LEU A 543 1.71 12.39 -28.64
C LEU A 543 0.46 11.55 -28.82
N THR A 544 -0.70 12.10 -28.53
CA THR A 544 -2.01 11.43 -28.58
C THR A 544 -2.83 11.97 -29.74
N ALA A 545 -3.47 11.07 -30.48
CA ALA A 545 -4.39 11.41 -31.55
C ALA A 545 -5.73 10.70 -31.35
N GLU A 546 -6.83 11.41 -31.64
CA GLU A 546 -8.19 10.87 -31.58
C GLU A 546 -9.01 11.49 -32.68
N HIS A 547 -9.72 10.65 -33.48
CA HIS A 547 -10.59 11.10 -34.53
C HIS A 547 -11.77 10.17 -34.75
N LYS A 548 -12.92 10.75 -35.07
CA LYS A 548 -14.17 10.00 -35.36
C LYS A 548 -14.54 10.09 -36.83
N PHE A 549 -14.70 8.95 -37.47
CA PHE A 549 -15.10 8.77 -38.88
C PHE A 549 -16.50 8.12 -38.92
N GLY A 550 -17.57 8.91 -38.86
CA GLY A 550 -18.92 8.37 -38.77
C GLY A 550 -19.14 7.51 -37.54
N ASP A 551 -19.43 6.22 -37.72
CA ASP A 551 -19.62 5.24 -36.62
C ASP A 551 -18.30 4.67 -36.05
N ILE A 552 -17.17 4.95 -36.65
CA ILE A 552 -15.85 4.45 -36.25
C ILE A 552 -15.08 5.56 -35.56
N SER A 553 -14.60 5.31 -34.35
CA SER A 553 -13.63 6.16 -33.67
C SER A 553 -12.26 5.46 -33.63
N VAL A 554 -11.21 6.21 -33.91
CA VAL A 554 -9.83 5.77 -33.86
C VAL A 554 -9.12 6.63 -32.83
N ASP A 555 -8.48 6.01 -31.84
CA ASP A 555 -7.64 6.69 -30.89
C ASP A 555 -6.28 6.00 -30.78
N GLY A 556 -5.25 6.77 -30.47
CA GLY A 556 -3.93 6.19 -30.30
C GLY A 556 -2.92 7.17 -29.74
N PHE A 557 -1.79 6.65 -29.31
CA PHE A 557 -0.66 7.46 -28.92
C PHE A 557 0.66 6.73 -29.14
N VAL A 558 1.72 7.53 -29.25
CA VAL A 558 3.12 7.08 -29.17
C VAL A 558 3.82 7.92 -28.10
N GLY A 559 4.68 7.29 -27.32
CA GLY A 559 5.38 7.96 -26.24
C GLY A 559 6.74 7.35 -25.94
N GLY A 560 7.52 8.10 -25.18
CA GLY A 560 8.79 7.67 -24.60
C GLY A 560 8.83 7.94 -23.10
N ASN A 561 9.55 7.08 -22.36
CA ASN A 561 9.71 7.20 -20.93
C ASN A 561 11.16 7.03 -20.55
N ILE A 562 11.61 7.82 -19.57
CA ILE A 562 12.89 7.66 -18.89
C ILE A 562 12.58 7.52 -17.40
N TYR A 563 12.88 6.36 -16.86
CA TYR A 563 12.80 6.07 -15.44
C TYR A 563 14.20 5.89 -14.87
N TYR A 564 14.46 6.56 -13.75
CA TYR A 564 15.71 6.46 -13.01
C TYR A 564 15.43 6.38 -11.51
N TYR A 565 16.17 5.55 -10.79
CA TYR A 565 16.23 5.63 -9.35
C TYR A 565 17.64 5.35 -8.82
N GLN A 566 17.90 5.89 -7.63
CA GLN A 566 19.07 5.57 -6.83
C GLN A 566 18.70 5.49 -5.36
N ASN A 567 19.40 4.67 -4.61
CA ASN A 567 19.37 4.69 -3.16
C ASN A 567 20.79 4.51 -2.58
N ASP A 568 20.99 5.08 -1.41
CA ASP A 568 22.25 5.10 -0.67
C ASP A 568 21.90 4.77 0.78
N ASN A 569 22.49 3.69 1.32
CA ASN A 569 22.25 3.23 2.67
C ASN A 569 23.57 3.24 3.42
N LEU A 570 23.56 3.83 4.62
CA LEU A 570 24.69 3.85 5.56
C LEU A 570 24.23 3.21 6.87
N SER A 571 24.93 2.18 7.31
CA SER A 571 24.75 1.54 8.62
C SER A 571 26.03 1.69 9.42
N SER A 572 25.89 2.12 10.67
CA SER A 572 27.00 2.11 11.61
C SER A 572 26.53 1.62 12.97
N ASN A 573 27.30 0.77 13.62
CA ASN A 573 27.02 0.23 14.93
C ASN A 573 28.25 0.15 15.80
N THR A 574 28.03 0.17 17.12
CA THR A 574 29.07 -0.08 18.10
C THR A 574 29.50 -1.55 18.06
N ALA A 575 30.81 -1.80 18.24
CA ALA A 575 31.40 -3.10 18.34
C ALA A 575 32.00 -3.29 19.77
N GLY A 576 31.97 -4.52 20.28
CA GLY A 576 32.47 -4.85 21.62
C GLY A 576 31.63 -4.28 22.78
N GLY A 577 30.57 -3.50 22.50
CA GLY A 577 29.66 -2.88 23.49
C GLY A 577 29.84 -1.37 23.67
N LEU A 578 29.35 -0.83 24.80
CA LEU A 578 29.41 0.58 25.16
C LEU A 578 30.43 0.78 26.32
N ILE A 579 31.33 1.76 26.19
CA ILE A 579 32.30 2.12 27.24
C ILE A 579 31.58 2.73 28.47
N ILE A 580 30.51 3.49 28.21
CA ILE A 580 29.75 4.20 29.25
C ILE A 580 28.31 3.72 29.20
N PRO A 581 27.78 3.07 30.28
CA PRO A 581 26.36 2.72 30.37
C PRO A 581 25.45 3.94 30.18
N GLY A 582 24.35 3.77 29.44
CA GLY A 582 23.38 4.83 29.19
C GLY A 582 23.81 5.91 28.16
N TYR A 583 25.05 5.89 27.69
CA TYR A 583 25.55 6.84 26.67
C TYR A 583 25.57 6.22 25.28
N TYR A 584 24.52 6.44 24.51
CA TYR A 584 24.30 5.90 23.18
C TYR A 584 24.93 6.77 22.09
N SER A 585 26.16 6.43 21.71
CA SER A 585 26.95 7.11 20.68
C SER A 585 27.91 6.12 20.02
N LEU A 586 28.17 6.30 18.73
CA LEU A 586 29.22 5.52 18.03
C LEU A 586 30.60 5.75 18.63
N LYS A 587 30.85 6.91 19.25
CA LYS A 587 32.10 7.20 19.97
C LYS A 587 32.24 6.44 21.29
N ALA A 588 31.14 5.91 21.82
CA ALA A 588 31.13 5.06 23.01
C ALA A 588 31.38 3.58 22.70
N SER A 589 31.72 3.24 21.48
CA SER A 589 32.09 1.88 21.09
C SER A 589 33.37 1.43 21.77
N VAL A 590 33.37 0.22 22.32
CA VAL A 590 34.57 -0.39 22.93
C VAL A 590 35.63 -0.66 21.87
N ASP A 591 35.23 -1.34 20.79
CA ASP A 591 36.06 -1.56 19.60
C ASP A 591 35.68 -0.53 18.52
N PRO A 592 36.49 -0.35 17.46
CA PRO A 592 36.14 0.55 16.38
C PRO A 592 34.75 0.27 15.82
N ALA A 593 33.91 1.32 15.72
CA ALA A 593 32.54 1.18 15.22
C ALA A 593 32.52 0.61 13.79
N GLU A 594 31.71 -0.39 13.57
CA GLU A 594 31.51 -0.99 12.26
C GLU A 594 30.68 -0.09 11.38
N THR A 595 31.08 0.07 10.12
CA THR A 595 30.35 0.90 9.16
C THR A 595 30.24 0.16 7.82
N SER A 596 29.04 0.14 7.28
CA SER A 596 28.74 -0.43 5.96
C SER A 596 27.97 0.57 5.12
N LYS A 597 28.32 0.66 3.84
CA LYS A 597 27.64 1.51 2.87
C LYS A 597 27.26 0.71 1.62
N THR A 598 26.01 0.86 1.19
CA THR A 598 25.52 0.28 -0.07
C THR A 598 24.94 1.38 -0.95
N TYR A 599 25.15 1.27 -2.25
CA TYR A 599 24.61 2.17 -3.25
C TYR A 599 24.03 1.36 -4.39
N ASN A 600 22.80 1.68 -4.78
CA ASN A 600 22.11 1.06 -5.91
C ASN A 600 21.55 2.12 -6.83
N SER A 601 21.68 1.91 -8.14
CA SER A 601 21.04 2.76 -9.15
C SER A 601 20.57 1.94 -10.33
N LYS A 602 19.48 2.38 -10.96
CA LYS A 602 18.89 1.74 -12.13
C LYS A 602 18.31 2.79 -13.06
N GLN A 603 18.46 2.56 -14.34
CA GLN A 603 17.80 3.32 -15.39
C GLN A 603 17.06 2.36 -16.34
N THR A 604 15.87 2.76 -16.75
CA THR A 604 15.11 2.09 -17.81
C THR A 604 14.62 3.14 -18.79
N ASN A 605 14.99 3.01 -20.06
CA ASN A 605 14.49 3.83 -21.16
C ASN A 605 13.43 3.03 -21.91
N SER A 606 12.39 3.69 -22.40
CA SER A 606 11.28 2.99 -23.03
C SER A 606 10.66 3.76 -24.18
N ILE A 607 10.16 3.03 -25.15
CA ILE A 607 9.25 3.52 -26.18
C ILE A 607 7.99 2.66 -26.13
N TYR A 608 6.83 3.30 -26.20
CA TYR A 608 5.55 2.60 -26.12
C TYR A 608 4.49 3.27 -27.02
N GLY A 609 3.47 2.50 -27.37
CA GLY A 609 2.38 3.00 -28.17
C GLY A 609 1.10 2.20 -28.00
N LYS A 610 0.01 2.80 -28.41
CA LYS A 610 -1.34 2.23 -28.40
C LYS A 610 -2.09 2.64 -29.65
N ILE A 611 -2.91 1.73 -30.16
CA ILE A 611 -3.98 2.01 -31.12
C ILE A 611 -5.29 1.42 -30.61
N GLY A 612 -6.35 2.18 -30.65
CA GLY A 612 -7.71 1.79 -30.28
C GLY A 612 -8.69 2.05 -31.43
N LEU A 613 -9.63 1.14 -31.58
CA LEU A 613 -10.72 1.21 -32.54
C LEU A 613 -12.03 1.01 -31.80
N ALA A 614 -13.01 1.89 -32.04
CA ALA A 614 -14.36 1.74 -31.51
C ALA A 614 -15.38 1.83 -32.67
N TYR A 615 -16.33 0.90 -32.66
CA TYR A 615 -17.45 0.89 -33.60
C TYR A 615 -18.77 1.13 -32.85
N LYS A 616 -19.51 2.17 -33.24
CA LYS A 616 -20.79 2.61 -32.65
C LYS A 616 -20.73 2.79 -31.13
N SER A 617 -19.57 3.08 -30.55
CA SER A 617 -19.35 3.10 -29.09
C SER A 617 -19.81 1.85 -28.36
N ALA A 618 -19.85 0.70 -29.04
CA ALA A 618 -20.37 -0.58 -28.56
C ALA A 618 -19.39 -1.73 -28.74
N VAL A 619 -18.50 -1.70 -29.75
CA VAL A 619 -17.39 -2.65 -29.91
C VAL A 619 -16.09 -1.89 -29.83
N PHE A 620 -15.19 -2.37 -28.99
CA PHE A 620 -13.90 -1.75 -28.76
C PHE A 620 -12.79 -2.80 -28.89
N VAL A 621 -11.72 -2.43 -29.59
CA VAL A 621 -10.50 -3.23 -29.72
C VAL A 621 -9.31 -2.32 -29.50
N GLU A 622 -8.35 -2.79 -28.70
CA GLU A 622 -7.14 -2.03 -28.37
C GLU A 622 -5.91 -2.92 -28.48
N ALA A 623 -4.86 -2.42 -29.09
CA ALA A 623 -3.53 -3.04 -29.11
C ALA A 623 -2.50 -2.06 -28.56
N THR A 624 -1.61 -2.56 -27.71
CA THR A 624 -0.49 -1.82 -27.13
C THR A 624 0.82 -2.56 -27.35
N GLY A 625 1.90 -1.81 -27.46
CA GLY A 625 3.25 -2.35 -27.51
C GLY A 625 4.20 -1.47 -26.73
N ARG A 626 5.16 -2.09 -26.05
CA ARG A 626 6.23 -1.39 -25.34
C ARG A 626 7.55 -2.11 -25.51
N ASN A 627 8.62 -1.35 -25.69
CA ASN A 627 9.98 -1.83 -25.62
C ASN A 627 10.73 -1.11 -24.52
N ASP A 628 11.37 -1.87 -23.62
CA ASP A 628 12.22 -1.34 -22.56
C ASP A 628 13.68 -1.71 -22.80
N TRP A 629 14.58 -0.81 -22.38
CA TRP A 629 16.02 -1.01 -22.28
C TRP A 629 16.42 -0.81 -20.82
N SER A 630 16.77 -1.90 -20.12
CA SER A 630 17.12 -1.88 -18.70
C SER A 630 18.61 -1.97 -18.46
N SER A 631 19.12 -1.14 -17.53
CA SER A 631 20.52 -1.18 -17.11
C SER A 631 20.89 -2.39 -16.24
N THR A 632 19.92 -3.24 -15.86
CA THR A 632 20.13 -4.41 -14.98
C THR A 632 20.29 -5.72 -15.75
N LEU A 633 20.25 -5.66 -17.08
CA LEU A 633 20.42 -6.82 -17.95
C LEU A 633 21.71 -6.71 -18.77
N PRO A 634 22.23 -7.86 -19.22
CA PRO A 634 23.35 -7.90 -20.17
C PRO A 634 23.05 -7.12 -21.44
N GLU A 635 24.07 -6.62 -22.12
CA GLU A 635 23.93 -5.77 -23.31
C GLU A 635 23.12 -6.44 -24.42
N GLU A 636 23.29 -7.74 -24.59
CA GLU A 636 22.63 -8.57 -25.59
C GLU A 636 21.14 -8.77 -25.32
N THR A 637 20.72 -8.74 -24.05
CA THR A 637 19.34 -9.03 -23.63
C THR A 637 18.61 -7.86 -22.97
N ARG A 638 19.26 -6.69 -22.85
CA ARG A 638 18.68 -5.50 -22.16
C ARG A 638 17.48 -4.88 -22.87
N SER A 639 17.34 -5.14 -24.19
CA SER A 639 16.21 -4.68 -25.01
C SER A 639 15.15 -5.76 -25.10
N TYR A 640 13.94 -5.45 -24.67
CA TYR A 640 12.85 -6.43 -24.69
C TYR A 640 11.50 -5.78 -24.96
N PHE A 641 10.80 -6.39 -25.95
CA PHE A 641 9.47 -5.95 -26.36
C PHE A 641 8.38 -6.83 -25.76
N TYR A 642 7.23 -6.24 -25.47
CA TYR A 642 6.03 -6.97 -25.03
C TYR A 642 4.74 -6.30 -25.50
N PRO A 643 3.83 -7.09 -26.11
CA PRO A 643 2.54 -6.64 -26.60
C PRO A 643 1.41 -6.91 -25.62
N ALA A 644 0.30 -6.17 -25.79
CA ALA A 644 -0.98 -6.51 -25.19
C ALA A 644 -2.10 -6.18 -26.17
N VAL A 645 -3.16 -7.00 -26.14
CA VAL A 645 -4.39 -6.82 -26.93
C VAL A 645 -5.59 -7.00 -26.02
N SER A 646 -6.57 -6.11 -26.14
CA SER A 646 -7.82 -6.23 -25.40
C SER A 646 -9.02 -5.81 -26.24
N GLY A 647 -10.20 -6.31 -25.89
CA GLY A 647 -11.42 -5.93 -26.55
C GLY A 647 -12.66 -6.07 -25.66
N SER A 648 -13.67 -5.31 -25.97
CA SER A 648 -14.99 -5.41 -25.32
C SER A 648 -16.13 -5.20 -26.31
N VAL A 649 -17.26 -5.83 -26.00
CA VAL A 649 -18.50 -5.72 -26.76
C VAL A 649 -19.64 -5.45 -25.78
N VAL A 650 -20.38 -4.37 -26.00
CA VAL A 650 -21.62 -4.06 -25.27
C VAL A 650 -22.77 -4.72 -25.99
N LEU A 651 -23.18 -5.91 -25.51
CA LEU A 651 -24.21 -6.73 -26.14
C LEU A 651 -25.58 -6.07 -26.14
N SER A 652 -25.90 -5.29 -25.12
CA SER A 652 -27.17 -4.55 -25.01
C SER A 652 -27.38 -3.52 -26.12
N GLU A 653 -26.35 -3.12 -26.86
CA GLU A 653 -26.44 -2.24 -28.02
C GLU A 653 -26.86 -2.98 -29.32
N PHE A 654 -26.65 -4.30 -29.37
CA PHE A 654 -26.93 -5.12 -30.55
C PHE A 654 -28.12 -6.06 -30.39
N ILE A 655 -28.38 -6.51 -29.17
CA ILE A 655 -29.39 -7.51 -28.85
C ILE A 655 -30.48 -6.84 -28.00
N LYS A 656 -31.74 -6.97 -28.42
CA LYS A 656 -32.89 -6.48 -27.62
C LYS A 656 -32.96 -7.27 -26.30
N MET A 657 -32.67 -6.60 -25.21
CA MET A 657 -32.65 -7.20 -23.87
C MET A 657 -34.05 -7.17 -23.22
N PRO A 658 -34.32 -8.13 -22.29
CA PRO A 658 -35.44 -7.99 -21.36
C PRO A 658 -35.33 -6.68 -20.59
N LYS A 659 -36.44 -6.05 -20.21
CA LYS A 659 -36.50 -4.75 -19.49
C LYS A 659 -35.74 -4.73 -18.14
N VAL A 660 -35.38 -5.89 -17.63
CA VAL A 660 -34.61 -6.05 -16.38
C VAL A 660 -33.11 -5.80 -16.61
N ILE A 661 -32.62 -6.01 -17.83
CA ILE A 661 -31.19 -5.87 -18.17
C ILE A 661 -31.00 -4.51 -18.85
N ASP A 662 -30.30 -3.60 -18.16
CA ASP A 662 -30.04 -2.26 -18.67
C ASP A 662 -28.74 -2.22 -19.49
N PHE A 663 -27.77 -3.06 -19.10
CA PHE A 663 -26.46 -3.10 -19.72
C PHE A 663 -25.87 -4.51 -19.62
N TRP A 664 -25.26 -4.99 -20.71
CA TRP A 664 -24.50 -6.23 -20.71
C TRP A 664 -23.27 -6.10 -21.61
N LYS A 665 -22.08 -6.28 -20.99
CA LYS A 665 -20.77 -6.21 -21.64
C LYS A 665 -20.02 -7.52 -21.47
N ILE A 666 -19.34 -7.95 -22.52
CA ILE A 666 -18.31 -9.01 -22.48
C ILE A 666 -16.97 -8.38 -22.83
N ARG A 667 -15.90 -8.82 -22.17
CA ARG A 667 -14.54 -8.34 -22.37
C ARG A 667 -13.54 -9.47 -22.39
N GLY A 668 -12.42 -9.25 -23.10
CA GLY A 668 -11.30 -10.19 -23.08
C GLY A 668 -9.99 -9.46 -23.33
N SER A 669 -8.90 -10.01 -22.78
CA SER A 669 -7.56 -9.47 -22.98
C SER A 669 -6.49 -10.55 -22.97
N TRP A 670 -5.39 -10.25 -23.65
CA TRP A 670 -4.17 -11.05 -23.68
C TRP A 670 -2.96 -10.12 -23.62
N THR A 671 -1.93 -10.52 -22.85
CA THR A 671 -0.68 -9.76 -22.74
C THR A 671 0.49 -10.67 -22.42
N THR A 672 1.68 -10.23 -22.81
CA THR A 672 2.95 -10.73 -22.27
C THR A 672 3.69 -9.57 -21.65
N THR A 673 4.24 -9.77 -20.45
CA THR A 673 5.14 -8.82 -19.79
C THR A 673 6.46 -9.48 -19.50
N LYS A 674 7.52 -8.67 -19.42
CA LYS A 674 8.87 -9.15 -19.14
C LYS A 674 9.42 -8.36 -17.95
N HIS A 675 10.18 -9.05 -17.09
CA HIS A 675 10.72 -8.48 -15.87
C HIS A 675 12.25 -8.57 -15.91
N ASP A 676 12.89 -7.45 -15.70
CA ASP A 676 14.34 -7.37 -15.59
C ASP A 676 14.84 -7.86 -14.23
N MET A 677 16.14 -7.85 -14.04
CA MET A 677 16.80 -8.38 -12.85
C MET A 677 17.00 -7.30 -11.77
N ASP A 678 17.40 -7.75 -10.59
CA ASP A 678 17.86 -6.86 -9.52
C ASP A 678 19.13 -6.12 -9.93
N VAL A 679 19.36 -4.98 -9.28
CA VAL A 679 20.54 -4.15 -9.53
C VAL A 679 21.80 -4.94 -9.21
N TYR A 680 22.78 -4.87 -10.12
CA TYR A 680 24.09 -5.57 -10.04
C TYR A 680 24.02 -7.11 -10.02
N ALA A 681 22.87 -7.70 -10.30
CA ALA A 681 22.72 -9.16 -10.32
C ALA A 681 23.62 -9.87 -11.36
N ILE A 682 24.03 -9.16 -12.40
CA ILE A 682 24.89 -9.70 -13.49
C ILE A 682 26.38 -9.38 -13.30
N ASN A 683 26.77 -8.65 -12.23
CA ASN A 683 28.14 -8.19 -12.04
C ASN A 683 28.90 -9.13 -11.12
N ASP A 684 30.05 -9.63 -11.60
CA ASP A 684 31.02 -10.32 -10.75
C ASP A 684 31.87 -9.30 -10.01
N VAL A 685 31.86 -9.40 -8.67
CA VAL A 685 32.61 -8.51 -7.80
C VAL A 685 33.29 -9.30 -6.68
N TYR A 686 34.48 -8.88 -6.30
CA TYR A 686 35.16 -9.40 -5.11
C TYR A 686 34.54 -8.77 -3.86
N SER A 687 34.39 -9.58 -2.82
CA SER A 687 33.98 -9.09 -1.50
C SER A 687 35.20 -8.83 -0.66
N ILE A 688 35.28 -7.65 -0.02
CA ILE A 688 36.32 -7.29 0.90
C ILE A 688 36.01 -7.92 2.26
N ASN A 689 36.99 -8.64 2.83
CA ASN A 689 36.88 -9.12 4.19
C ASN A 689 37.08 -7.96 5.17
N THR A 690 36.18 -7.79 6.10
CA THR A 690 36.24 -6.77 7.14
C THR A 690 37.22 -7.19 8.28
N ASP A 691 37.41 -8.50 8.46
CA ASP A 691 38.35 -9.03 9.39
C ASP A 691 39.75 -9.04 8.75
N VAL A 692 40.60 -8.15 9.18
CA VAL A 692 41.95 -8.05 8.67
C VAL A 692 42.84 -9.13 9.29
N TRP A 693 43.66 -9.78 8.45
CA TRP A 693 44.69 -10.68 8.91
C TRP A 693 46.05 -9.98 8.90
N ASP A 694 46.68 -9.84 10.06
CA ASP A 694 47.96 -9.17 10.23
C ASP A 694 47.98 -7.76 9.59
N ASN A 695 46.96 -6.95 9.84
CA ASN A 695 46.73 -5.62 9.26
C ASN A 695 46.61 -5.57 7.72
N MET A 696 46.45 -6.72 7.07
CA MET A 696 46.23 -6.76 5.62
C MET A 696 44.78 -7.01 5.31
N SER A 697 44.20 -6.17 4.44
CA SER A 697 42.85 -6.41 3.89
C SER A 697 42.89 -7.58 2.92
N ALA A 698 41.95 -8.49 3.07
CA ALA A 698 41.77 -9.61 2.15
C ALA A 698 40.50 -9.42 1.32
N ALA A 699 40.48 -9.95 0.11
CA ALA A 699 39.31 -10.06 -0.74
C ALA A 699 39.10 -11.52 -1.11
N TYR A 700 37.85 -11.91 -1.23
CA TYR A 700 37.49 -13.25 -1.69
C TYR A 700 36.62 -13.17 -2.95
N SER A 701 36.81 -14.19 -3.79
CA SER A 701 36.10 -14.35 -5.06
C SER A 701 34.59 -14.59 -4.80
N PRO A 702 33.72 -14.15 -5.70
CA PRO A 702 32.31 -14.46 -5.59
C PRO A 702 32.10 -15.99 -5.65
N THR A 703 31.14 -16.47 -4.87
CA THR A 703 30.79 -17.90 -4.84
C THR A 703 29.73 -18.28 -5.88
N THR A 704 29.18 -17.30 -6.59
CA THR A 704 28.18 -17.50 -7.64
C THR A 704 28.72 -17.00 -8.97
N ILE A 705 28.72 -17.86 -9.96
CA ILE A 705 29.02 -17.48 -11.35
C ILE A 705 27.84 -16.69 -11.90
N ARG A 706 28.09 -15.47 -12.34
CA ARG A 706 27.12 -14.65 -13.06
C ARG A 706 27.09 -15.07 -14.53
N ASN A 707 25.89 -15.15 -15.08
CA ASN A 707 25.73 -15.55 -16.48
C ASN A 707 25.45 -14.31 -17.34
N SER A 708 26.30 -14.06 -18.32
CA SER A 708 26.15 -12.92 -19.24
C SER A 708 25.02 -13.08 -20.28
N LEU A 709 24.41 -14.27 -20.38
CA LEU A 709 23.34 -14.56 -21.32
C LEU A 709 21.95 -14.65 -20.66
N LEU A 710 21.84 -14.20 -19.40
CA LEU A 710 20.53 -14.18 -18.71
C LEU A 710 19.54 -13.31 -19.45
N SER A 711 18.36 -13.82 -19.64
CA SER A 711 17.23 -13.12 -20.26
C SER A 711 16.15 -12.75 -19.23
N PRO A 712 15.30 -11.74 -19.51
CA PRO A 712 14.23 -11.36 -18.61
C PRO A 712 13.28 -12.52 -18.34
N SER A 713 12.81 -12.65 -17.08
CA SER A 713 11.68 -13.53 -16.77
C SER A 713 10.41 -13.01 -17.46
N GLN A 714 9.46 -13.91 -17.74
CA GLN A 714 8.30 -13.61 -18.56
C GLN A 714 7.01 -14.02 -17.87
N THR A 715 5.97 -13.21 -18.09
CA THR A 715 4.60 -13.49 -17.63
C THR A 715 3.66 -13.33 -18.82
N ARG A 716 2.84 -14.36 -19.10
CA ARG A 716 1.77 -14.33 -20.10
C ARG A 716 0.44 -14.42 -19.38
N SER A 717 -0.48 -13.52 -19.68
CA SER A 717 -1.79 -13.49 -19.02
C SER A 717 -2.91 -13.35 -20.03
N TYR A 718 -4.03 -14.01 -19.77
CA TYR A 718 -5.29 -13.73 -20.44
C TYR A 718 -6.45 -13.67 -19.46
N GLU A 719 -7.43 -12.85 -19.82
CA GLU A 719 -8.62 -12.60 -19.00
C GLU A 719 -9.87 -12.66 -19.86
N LEU A 720 -10.95 -13.14 -19.26
CA LEU A 720 -12.30 -13.09 -19.80
C LEU A 720 -13.24 -12.58 -18.72
N GLY A 721 -14.14 -11.66 -19.05
CA GLY A 721 -15.05 -11.09 -18.06
C GLY A 721 -16.38 -10.64 -18.66
N THR A 722 -17.34 -10.45 -17.80
CA THR A 722 -18.65 -9.92 -18.14
C THR A 722 -19.14 -8.96 -17.06
N ALA A 723 -19.81 -7.88 -17.48
CA ALA A 723 -20.47 -6.93 -16.60
C ALA A 723 -21.94 -6.81 -16.99
N ILE A 724 -22.85 -6.88 -16.01
CA ILE A 724 -24.29 -6.84 -16.19
C ILE A 724 -24.89 -5.84 -15.20
N HIS A 725 -25.71 -4.92 -15.69
CA HIS A 725 -26.49 -4.00 -14.86
C HIS A 725 -27.96 -4.30 -15.00
N LEU A 726 -28.67 -4.29 -13.89
CA LEU A 726 -30.06 -4.73 -13.79
C LEU A 726 -30.90 -3.69 -13.02
N PHE A 727 -32.24 -3.70 -13.30
CA PHE A 727 -33.26 -2.94 -12.56
C PHE A 727 -33.02 -1.42 -12.55
N GLY A 728 -32.75 -0.82 -13.71
CA GLY A 728 -32.43 0.60 -13.80
C GLY A 728 -31.10 0.95 -13.12
N ASN A 729 -30.06 0.15 -13.35
CA ASN A 729 -28.71 0.30 -12.76
C ASN A 729 -28.64 0.08 -11.22
N ARG A 730 -29.71 -0.44 -10.60
CA ARG A 730 -29.75 -0.65 -9.14
C ARG A 730 -28.94 -1.85 -8.68
N LEU A 731 -28.68 -2.82 -9.55
CA LEU A 731 -27.86 -3.99 -9.26
C LEU A 731 -26.81 -4.15 -10.37
N ARG A 732 -25.54 -4.23 -9.98
CA ARG A 732 -24.39 -4.40 -10.88
C ARG A 732 -23.67 -5.67 -10.52
N LEU A 733 -23.33 -6.47 -11.52
CA LEU A 733 -22.60 -7.72 -11.44
C LEU A 733 -21.37 -7.62 -12.33
N ASP A 734 -20.20 -7.92 -11.80
CA ASP A 734 -18.96 -8.04 -12.56
C ASP A 734 -18.29 -9.36 -12.23
N TYR A 735 -18.01 -10.17 -13.25
CA TYR A 735 -17.31 -11.43 -13.11
C TYR A 735 -16.09 -11.46 -14.03
N THR A 736 -14.97 -11.96 -13.52
CA THR A 736 -13.72 -12.12 -14.28
C THR A 736 -13.07 -13.48 -13.98
N TYR A 737 -12.68 -14.18 -15.04
CA TYR A 737 -11.75 -15.31 -14.99
C TYR A 737 -10.40 -14.88 -15.55
N TYR A 738 -9.29 -15.28 -14.92
CA TYR A 738 -7.94 -15.02 -15.41
C TYR A 738 -7.03 -16.23 -15.28
N ASN A 739 -6.01 -16.26 -16.14
CA ASN A 739 -4.95 -17.25 -16.13
C ASN A 739 -3.64 -16.54 -16.46
N THR A 740 -2.63 -16.71 -15.60
CA THR A 740 -1.32 -16.08 -15.71
C THR A 740 -0.22 -17.12 -15.62
N LEU A 741 0.55 -17.27 -16.66
CA LEU A 741 1.69 -18.18 -16.76
C LEU A 741 2.98 -17.38 -16.56
N LYS A 742 3.80 -17.81 -15.60
CA LYS A 742 5.18 -17.32 -15.37
C LYS A 742 6.18 -18.35 -15.85
N PHE A 743 7.16 -17.92 -16.61
CA PHE A 743 8.18 -18.79 -17.18
C PHE A 743 9.50 -18.06 -17.39
N ASN A 744 10.55 -18.80 -17.72
CA ASN A 744 11.90 -18.26 -17.89
C ASN A 744 12.41 -17.52 -16.65
N ASN A 745 12.05 -18.00 -15.46
CA ASN A 745 12.46 -17.40 -14.20
C ASN A 745 13.96 -17.60 -13.97
N THR A 746 14.64 -16.57 -13.45
CA THR A 746 16.06 -16.67 -13.08
C THR A 746 16.20 -17.29 -11.69
N ARG A 747 17.15 -18.23 -11.54
CA ARG A 747 17.48 -18.86 -10.26
C ARG A 747 18.99 -19.07 -10.12
N ASN A 748 19.44 -19.11 -8.85
CA ASN A 748 20.78 -19.63 -8.52
C ASN A 748 20.68 -21.15 -8.44
N ALA A 749 21.34 -21.85 -9.35
CA ALA A 749 21.46 -23.31 -9.38
C ALA A 749 22.75 -23.74 -8.70
N GLY A 750 22.69 -24.77 -7.83
CA GLY A 750 23.83 -25.29 -7.12
C GLY A 750 24.87 -25.92 -8.06
N LEU A 751 26.14 -25.67 -7.77
CA LEU A 751 27.27 -26.28 -8.47
C LEU A 751 28.04 -27.22 -7.55
N SER A 752 28.76 -28.18 -8.15
CA SER A 752 29.72 -28.97 -7.38
C SER A 752 30.81 -28.07 -6.82
N SER A 753 31.16 -28.25 -5.54
CA SER A 753 32.23 -27.50 -4.85
C SER A 753 33.62 -27.67 -5.52
N VAL A 754 33.81 -28.69 -6.31
CA VAL A 754 35.03 -28.90 -7.12
C VAL A 754 35.24 -27.79 -8.15
N SER A 755 34.17 -27.11 -8.59
CA SER A 755 34.25 -25.96 -9.51
C SER A 755 34.86 -24.72 -8.88
N GLY A 756 35.02 -24.65 -7.56
CA GLY A 756 35.40 -23.45 -6.81
C GLY A 756 34.23 -22.47 -6.58
N TYR A 757 33.02 -22.81 -7.03
CA TYR A 757 31.81 -22.00 -6.89
C TYR A 757 30.70 -22.80 -6.20
N SER A 758 29.79 -22.11 -5.55
CA SER A 758 28.61 -22.72 -4.91
C SER A 758 27.40 -22.75 -5.85
N ASN A 759 27.28 -21.75 -6.71
CA ASN A 759 26.10 -21.56 -7.56
C ASN A 759 26.45 -20.96 -8.93
N THR A 760 25.56 -21.17 -9.89
CA THR A 760 25.51 -20.40 -11.14
C THR A 760 24.10 -19.84 -11.36
N GLN A 761 23.98 -18.70 -12.04
CA GLN A 761 22.68 -18.15 -12.41
C GLN A 761 22.20 -18.75 -13.73
N VAL A 762 20.96 -19.21 -13.75
CA VAL A 762 20.31 -19.81 -14.92
C VAL A 762 18.89 -19.29 -15.11
N ASN A 763 18.42 -19.26 -16.35
CA ASN A 763 17.00 -19.19 -16.61
C ASN A 763 16.44 -20.63 -16.58
N MET A 764 15.41 -20.85 -15.75
CA MET A 764 14.80 -22.17 -15.57
C MET A 764 13.74 -22.46 -16.62
N ASP A 765 13.60 -23.72 -17.00
CA ASP A 765 12.49 -24.22 -17.81
C ASP A 765 11.26 -24.62 -16.97
N GLU A 766 11.19 -24.15 -15.72
CA GLU A 766 10.02 -24.31 -14.87
C GLU A 766 8.95 -23.26 -15.23
N GLU A 767 7.72 -23.74 -15.39
CA GLU A 767 6.56 -22.88 -15.62
C GLU A 767 5.59 -22.97 -14.46
N GLN A 768 5.08 -21.83 -14.05
CA GLN A 768 4.13 -21.71 -12.96
C GLN A 768 2.87 -20.98 -13.45
N VAL A 769 1.70 -21.52 -13.15
CA VAL A 769 0.43 -20.94 -13.59
C VAL A 769 -0.44 -20.54 -12.41
N ARG A 770 -0.93 -19.31 -12.45
CA ARG A 770 -1.91 -18.76 -11.51
C ARG A 770 -3.27 -18.65 -12.20
N LYS A 771 -4.30 -19.25 -11.61
CA LYS A 771 -5.68 -19.25 -12.13
C LYS A 771 -6.61 -18.69 -11.06
N GLY A 772 -7.51 -17.79 -11.46
CA GLY A 772 -8.44 -17.21 -10.50
C GLY A 772 -9.75 -16.76 -11.09
N MET A 773 -10.70 -16.53 -10.19
CA MET A 773 -12.05 -16.03 -10.46
C MET A 773 -12.34 -14.91 -9.49
N GLU A 774 -12.99 -13.85 -9.97
CA GLU A 774 -13.39 -12.69 -9.21
C GLU A 774 -14.86 -12.39 -9.49
N LEU A 775 -15.62 -12.06 -8.45
CA LEU A 775 -17.02 -11.64 -8.54
C LEU A 775 -17.20 -10.40 -7.67
N SER A 776 -17.81 -9.38 -8.24
CA SER A 776 -18.27 -8.20 -7.54
C SER A 776 -19.77 -8.02 -7.78
N ILE A 777 -20.53 -7.84 -6.71
CA ILE A 777 -21.97 -7.54 -6.75
C ILE A 777 -22.17 -6.27 -5.96
N SER A 778 -22.73 -5.24 -6.56
CA SER A 778 -23.01 -3.99 -5.86
C SER A 778 -24.35 -3.41 -6.27
N GLY A 779 -24.99 -2.68 -5.35
CA GLY A 779 -26.24 -2.03 -5.69
C GLY A 779 -26.96 -1.36 -4.52
N ASP A 780 -28.02 -0.65 -4.87
CA ASP A 780 -28.95 0.00 -3.94
C ASP A 780 -30.12 -0.94 -3.67
N ILE A 781 -30.13 -1.60 -2.52
CA ILE A 781 -31.17 -2.56 -2.10
C ILE A 781 -32.48 -1.79 -1.88
N ILE A 782 -32.39 -0.67 -1.16
CA ILE A 782 -33.49 0.28 -0.94
C ILE A 782 -32.97 1.67 -1.28
N LYS A 783 -33.78 2.43 -2.04
CA LYS A 783 -33.50 3.83 -2.32
C LYS A 783 -34.82 4.59 -2.35
N ASN A 784 -35.07 5.32 -1.29
CA ASN A 784 -36.25 6.23 -1.20
C ASN A 784 -35.86 7.49 -0.39
N ARG A 785 -36.85 8.38 -0.19
CA ARG A 785 -36.63 9.70 0.45
C ARG A 785 -36.03 9.61 1.86
N GLU A 786 -36.37 8.59 2.65
CA GLU A 786 -36.01 8.50 4.05
C GLU A 786 -34.91 7.48 4.31
N LEU A 787 -34.75 6.50 3.43
CA LEU A 787 -33.86 5.36 3.61
C LEU A 787 -33.14 5.04 2.30
N THR A 788 -31.82 5.10 2.34
CA THR A 788 -30.95 4.51 1.32
C THR A 788 -30.16 3.38 1.94
N TRP A 789 -30.26 2.19 1.35
CA TRP A 789 -29.48 1.02 1.75
C TRP A 789 -28.72 0.49 0.54
N SER A 790 -27.40 0.66 0.57
CA SER A 790 -26.48 0.18 -0.47
C SER A 790 -25.61 -0.93 0.09
N ALA A 791 -25.28 -1.92 -0.74
CA ALA A 791 -24.35 -2.99 -0.39
C ALA A 791 -23.44 -3.35 -1.56
N MET A 792 -22.24 -3.82 -1.22
CA MET A 792 -21.26 -4.35 -2.15
C MET A 792 -20.66 -5.63 -1.56
N PHE A 793 -20.70 -6.69 -2.36
CA PHE A 793 -20.09 -7.97 -2.04
C PHE A 793 -19.00 -8.30 -3.05
N ASN A 794 -17.82 -8.62 -2.59
CA ASN A 794 -16.68 -9.05 -3.39
C ASN A 794 -16.27 -10.45 -2.99
N TRP A 795 -16.00 -11.29 -3.96
CA TRP A 795 -15.50 -12.64 -3.77
C TRP A 795 -14.38 -12.91 -4.76
N SER A 796 -13.36 -13.64 -4.33
CA SER A 796 -12.29 -14.11 -5.23
C SER A 796 -11.67 -15.41 -4.76
N ARG A 797 -11.24 -16.17 -5.75
CA ARG A 797 -10.48 -17.40 -5.61
C ARG A 797 -9.24 -17.31 -6.49
N ASP A 798 -8.08 -17.54 -5.90
CA ASP A 798 -6.78 -17.46 -6.58
C ASP A 798 -5.94 -18.67 -6.18
N ARG A 799 -5.38 -19.38 -7.17
CA ARG A 799 -4.55 -20.57 -6.93
C ARG A 799 -3.35 -20.63 -7.87
N TYR A 800 -2.24 -21.11 -7.34
CA TYR A 800 -0.96 -21.14 -7.98
C TYR A 800 -0.47 -22.59 -8.11
N TYR A 801 -0.07 -23.02 -9.33
CA TYR A 801 0.27 -24.39 -9.65
C TYR A 801 1.60 -24.47 -10.40
N TYR A 802 2.29 -25.62 -10.29
CA TYR A 802 3.33 -26.00 -11.22
C TYR A 802 2.67 -26.40 -12.55
N HIS A 803 3.02 -25.71 -13.64
CA HIS A 803 2.56 -26.04 -15.00
C HIS A 803 3.54 -26.96 -15.70
N LYS A 804 4.83 -26.72 -15.50
CA LYS A 804 5.94 -27.52 -16.00
C LYS A 804 7.04 -27.53 -14.96
N ILE A 805 7.71 -28.66 -14.80
CA ILE A 805 8.85 -28.82 -13.89
C ILE A 805 10.14 -28.83 -14.69
N ASP A 806 11.14 -28.05 -14.23
CA ASP A 806 12.49 -28.14 -14.77
C ASP A 806 13.16 -29.43 -14.25
N PRO A 807 13.58 -30.39 -15.12
CA PRO A 807 14.11 -31.67 -14.67
C PRO A 807 15.43 -31.56 -13.93
N VAL A 808 16.19 -30.48 -14.14
CA VAL A 808 17.54 -30.27 -13.58
C VAL A 808 17.49 -29.37 -12.32
N TYR A 809 16.75 -28.28 -12.38
CA TYR A 809 16.84 -27.20 -11.39
C TYR A 809 15.64 -27.08 -10.44
N SER A 810 14.49 -27.71 -10.74
CA SER A 810 13.37 -27.71 -9.80
C SER A 810 13.66 -28.56 -8.56
N THR A 811 13.13 -28.11 -7.41
CA THR A 811 13.31 -28.84 -6.16
C THR A 811 12.62 -30.20 -6.22
N GLN A 812 13.35 -31.27 -5.94
CA GLN A 812 12.81 -32.64 -5.95
C GLN A 812 12.10 -32.94 -4.63
N LYS A 813 10.79 -32.91 -4.64
CA LYS A 813 9.89 -33.25 -3.51
C LYS A 813 8.66 -33.96 -4.06
N PRO A 814 7.99 -34.85 -3.29
CA PRO A 814 6.83 -35.58 -3.77
C PRO A 814 5.65 -34.70 -4.22
N TRP A 815 5.53 -33.52 -3.65
CA TRP A 815 4.47 -32.54 -3.99
C TRP A 815 4.90 -31.47 -4.99
N VAL A 816 6.13 -31.49 -5.46
CA VAL A 816 6.61 -30.64 -6.56
C VAL A 816 6.47 -31.44 -7.84
N ALA A 817 5.27 -31.39 -8.41
CA ALA A 817 4.90 -32.10 -9.64
C ALA A 817 3.96 -31.24 -10.48
N GLU A 818 3.89 -31.52 -11.78
CA GLU A 818 3.00 -30.84 -12.71
C GLU A 818 1.53 -30.99 -12.29
N GLY A 819 0.81 -29.88 -12.24
CA GLY A 819 -0.58 -29.82 -11.78
C GLY A 819 -0.77 -29.66 -10.29
N GLU A 820 0.27 -29.84 -9.48
CA GLU A 820 0.21 -29.64 -8.04
C GLU A 820 0.32 -28.14 -7.68
N ARG A 821 -0.23 -27.78 -6.51
CA ARG A 821 -0.18 -26.41 -6.03
C ARG A 821 1.24 -26.03 -5.58
N TRP A 822 1.63 -24.80 -5.87
CA TRP A 822 2.95 -24.26 -5.50
C TRP A 822 3.03 -23.81 -4.03
N ASP A 823 1.91 -23.41 -3.44
CA ASP A 823 1.79 -22.79 -2.11
C ASP A 823 1.60 -23.82 -0.97
N TRP A 824 2.27 -24.96 -1.09
CA TRP A 824 2.20 -26.03 -0.10
C TRP A 824 2.90 -25.67 1.22
N VAL A 825 2.35 -26.20 2.33
CA VAL A 825 2.93 -26.14 3.68
C VAL A 825 3.22 -27.55 4.13
N ALA A 826 4.51 -27.87 4.30
CA ALA A 826 4.96 -29.17 4.75
C ALA A 826 5.76 -29.02 6.05
N ILE A 827 5.48 -29.87 7.02
CA ILE A 827 6.12 -29.87 8.33
C ILE A 827 6.55 -31.29 8.72
N TYR A 828 7.47 -31.41 9.67
CA TYR A 828 7.68 -32.65 10.39
C TYR A 828 6.50 -32.87 11.35
N ASP A 829 5.75 -33.96 11.15
CA ASP A 829 4.59 -34.30 11.99
C ASP A 829 4.96 -35.40 12.97
N TYR A 830 4.14 -35.59 14.00
CA TYR A 830 4.30 -36.70 14.91
C TYR A 830 3.95 -38.03 14.22
N GLN A 831 4.69 -39.09 14.60
CA GLN A 831 4.33 -40.45 14.22
C GLN A 831 2.97 -40.81 14.83
N ARG A 832 2.14 -41.50 14.04
CA ARG A 832 0.84 -41.96 14.53
C ARG A 832 0.69 -43.46 14.28
N ASP A 833 0.03 -44.15 15.21
CA ASP A 833 -0.37 -45.52 15.05
C ASP A 833 -1.54 -45.65 14.04
N PRO A 834 -1.92 -46.86 13.64
CA PRO A 834 -3.04 -47.07 12.71
C PRO A 834 -4.39 -46.53 13.22
N ALA A 835 -4.55 -46.33 14.52
CA ALA A 835 -5.74 -45.73 15.14
C ALA A 835 -5.69 -44.19 15.17
N GLY A 836 -4.56 -43.58 14.71
CA GLY A 836 -4.39 -42.13 14.69
C GLY A 836 -3.78 -41.53 15.94
N ASN A 837 -3.47 -42.33 16.97
CA ASN A 837 -2.86 -41.83 18.18
C ASN A 837 -1.39 -41.51 18.01
N ILE A 838 -0.88 -40.50 18.71
CA ILE A 838 0.53 -40.13 18.67
C ILE A 838 1.37 -41.22 19.36
N VAL A 839 2.40 -41.70 18.66
CA VAL A 839 3.39 -42.66 19.17
C VAL A 839 4.40 -41.94 20.03
N HIS A 840 4.69 -42.48 21.22
CA HIS A 840 5.67 -41.94 22.17
C HIS A 840 6.90 -42.86 22.26
N GLY A 841 8.03 -42.26 22.47
CA GLY A 841 9.29 -42.97 22.74
C GLY A 841 9.33 -43.52 24.18
N SER A 842 10.39 -44.24 24.51
CA SER A 842 10.64 -44.76 25.84
C SER A 842 10.80 -43.67 26.91
N ASP A 843 11.08 -42.46 26.51
CA ASP A 843 11.17 -41.25 27.33
C ASP A 843 9.82 -40.51 27.49
N GLY A 844 8.74 -41.08 26.96
CA GLY A 844 7.39 -40.49 27.05
C GLY A 844 7.13 -39.35 26.05
N PHE A 845 8.10 -38.95 25.24
CA PHE A 845 7.91 -37.86 24.25
C PHE A 845 7.36 -38.36 22.92
N PRO A 846 6.57 -37.52 22.20
CA PRO A 846 6.08 -37.83 20.87
C PRO A 846 7.26 -38.09 19.90
N LEU A 847 7.17 -39.16 19.12
CA LEU A 847 8.11 -39.44 18.05
C LEU A 847 7.76 -38.60 16.82
N VAL A 848 8.77 -37.97 16.25
CA VAL A 848 8.61 -37.13 15.04
C VAL A 848 8.91 -37.97 13.80
N ASN A 849 8.18 -37.75 12.72
CA ASN A 849 8.47 -38.36 11.44
C ASN A 849 9.82 -37.94 10.91
N LYS A 850 10.53 -38.87 10.27
CA LYS A 850 11.82 -38.59 9.61
C LYS A 850 11.71 -37.70 8.39
N PHE A 851 10.54 -37.66 7.76
CA PHE A 851 10.27 -36.91 6.55
C PHE A 851 9.16 -35.90 6.78
N THR A 852 9.22 -34.78 6.08
CA THR A 852 8.16 -33.78 6.09
C THR A 852 6.88 -34.32 5.47
N THR A 853 5.75 -33.90 5.99
CA THR A 853 4.40 -34.28 5.54
C THR A 853 3.68 -33.02 5.08
N LEU A 854 3.00 -33.09 3.93
CA LEU A 854 2.15 -32.00 3.45
C LEU A 854 0.93 -31.84 4.39
N LYS A 855 0.72 -30.65 4.92
CA LYS A 855 -0.41 -30.30 5.81
C LYS A 855 -1.49 -29.46 5.15
N GLY A 856 -1.20 -28.88 4.01
CA GLY A 856 -2.13 -28.02 3.29
C GLY A 856 -1.42 -26.93 2.50
N TYR A 857 -2.13 -25.87 2.23
CA TYR A 857 -1.68 -24.78 1.38
C TYR A 857 -1.78 -23.46 2.13
N SER A 858 -0.80 -22.55 1.93
CA SER A 858 -0.73 -21.28 2.65
C SER A 858 -1.76 -20.26 2.17
N GLU A 859 -2.11 -20.27 0.87
CA GLU A 859 -3.13 -19.38 0.35
C GLU A 859 -4.54 -19.88 0.66
N PRO A 860 -5.47 -18.98 1.01
CA PRO A 860 -6.85 -19.36 1.30
C PRO A 860 -7.53 -19.98 0.07
N ASP A 861 -8.54 -20.80 0.28
CA ASP A 861 -9.34 -21.35 -0.80
C ASP A 861 -10.12 -20.27 -1.53
N TRP A 862 -10.59 -19.26 -0.80
CA TRP A 862 -11.23 -18.04 -1.31
C TRP A 862 -11.27 -16.95 -0.26
N ILE A 863 -11.39 -15.71 -0.70
CA ILE A 863 -11.55 -14.52 0.14
C ILE A 863 -12.84 -13.80 -0.24
N TRP A 864 -13.43 -13.10 0.70
CA TRP A 864 -14.65 -12.32 0.47
C TRP A 864 -14.66 -11.04 1.29
N GLY A 865 -15.45 -10.06 0.83
CA GLY A 865 -15.71 -8.83 1.55
C GLY A 865 -17.15 -8.39 1.33
N LEU A 866 -17.79 -7.89 2.38
CA LEU A 866 -19.12 -7.28 2.35
C LEU A 866 -19.02 -5.88 2.94
N SER A 867 -19.37 -4.88 2.15
CA SER A 867 -19.53 -3.50 2.61
C SER A 867 -20.96 -3.09 2.46
N THR A 868 -21.58 -2.59 3.52
CA THR A 868 -22.97 -2.10 3.48
C THR A 868 -23.09 -0.76 4.19
N SER A 869 -23.94 0.10 3.65
CA SER A 869 -24.19 1.43 4.20
C SER A 869 -25.68 1.70 4.19
N VAL A 870 -26.22 2.08 5.34
CA VAL A 870 -27.61 2.45 5.55
C VAL A 870 -27.64 3.91 5.97
N ASN A 871 -28.27 4.76 5.16
CA ASN A 871 -28.56 6.14 5.51
C ASN A 871 -30.06 6.28 5.79
N TRP A 872 -30.41 6.66 7.00
CA TRP A 872 -31.78 6.89 7.43
C TRP A 872 -31.90 8.31 7.99
N LYS A 873 -32.67 9.16 7.28
CA LYS A 873 -32.91 10.56 7.69
C LYS A 873 -31.64 11.33 8.09
N GLY A 874 -30.56 11.11 7.36
CA GLY A 874 -29.26 11.77 7.58
C GLY A 874 -28.32 11.07 8.56
N ILE A 875 -28.76 9.98 9.22
CA ILE A 875 -27.91 9.13 10.05
C ILE A 875 -27.36 8.00 9.18
N THR A 876 -26.05 7.89 9.07
CA THR A 876 -25.41 6.85 8.27
C THR A 876 -24.72 5.83 9.16
N LEU A 877 -25.07 4.54 8.96
CA LEU A 877 -24.37 3.39 9.52
C LEU A 877 -23.66 2.66 8.38
N SER A 878 -22.36 2.51 8.48
CA SER A 878 -21.55 1.74 7.52
C SER A 878 -20.85 0.59 8.22
N ILE A 879 -20.93 -0.59 7.62
CA ILE A 879 -20.32 -1.82 8.12
C ILE A 879 -19.52 -2.43 6.97
N THR A 880 -18.26 -2.80 7.24
CA THR A 880 -17.43 -3.58 6.33
C THR A 880 -16.94 -4.82 7.06
N ILE A 881 -17.15 -5.98 6.46
CA ILE A 881 -16.71 -7.28 6.96
C ILE A 881 -15.94 -7.96 5.84
N ASP A 882 -14.83 -8.55 6.16
CA ASP A 882 -14.07 -9.38 5.23
C ASP A 882 -13.68 -10.71 5.88
N GLY A 883 -13.41 -11.69 5.06
CA GLY A 883 -13.07 -13.02 5.53
C GLY A 883 -12.23 -13.82 4.54
N ARG A 884 -11.55 -14.80 5.10
CA ARG A 884 -10.77 -15.80 4.37
C ARG A 884 -11.27 -17.17 4.78
N VAL A 885 -11.37 -18.08 3.81
CA VAL A 885 -11.76 -19.47 4.03
C VAL A 885 -10.64 -20.37 3.56
N GLY A 886 -10.26 -21.33 4.39
CA GLY A 886 -9.10 -22.19 4.14
C GLY A 886 -7.76 -21.46 4.37
N GLY A 887 -6.70 -22.09 3.91
CA GLY A 887 -5.33 -21.68 4.18
C GLY A 887 -4.81 -22.22 5.49
N VAL A 888 -3.55 -22.64 5.52
CA VAL A 888 -2.83 -23.07 6.73
C VAL A 888 -1.64 -22.18 6.98
N GLY A 889 -1.41 -21.87 8.24
CA GLY A 889 -0.27 -21.09 8.70
C GLY A 889 0.55 -21.88 9.70
N TYR A 890 1.84 -21.62 9.74
CA TYR A 890 2.74 -22.16 10.74
C TYR A 890 2.72 -21.26 11.98
N SER A 891 2.46 -21.86 13.15
CA SER A 891 2.50 -21.13 14.42
C SER A 891 3.62 -21.66 15.30
N MET A 892 4.74 -20.97 15.35
CA MET A 892 5.86 -21.27 16.23
C MET A 892 5.45 -21.27 17.71
N THR A 893 4.58 -20.35 18.10
CA THR A 893 4.11 -20.27 19.49
C THR A 893 3.30 -21.47 19.90
N CYS A 894 2.36 -21.93 19.04
CA CYS A 894 1.62 -23.14 19.33
C CYS A 894 2.54 -24.35 19.46
N LEU A 895 3.54 -24.48 18.58
CA LEU A 895 4.49 -25.58 18.62
C LEU A 895 5.29 -25.60 19.95
N LEU A 896 5.88 -24.48 20.31
CA LEU A 896 6.68 -24.35 21.53
C LEU A 896 5.85 -24.45 22.80
N TYR A 897 4.59 -24.06 22.71
CA TYR A 897 3.65 -23.98 23.82
C TYR A 897 2.97 -25.32 24.13
N THR A 898 2.59 -26.07 23.10
CA THR A 898 1.90 -27.36 23.22
C THR A 898 2.87 -28.54 23.33
N SER A 899 4.16 -28.32 23.02
CA SER A 899 5.17 -29.38 23.10
C SER A 899 5.72 -29.50 24.52
N PRO A 900 5.68 -30.66 25.12
CA PRO A 900 6.25 -30.89 26.44
C PRO A 900 7.79 -30.98 26.47
N SER A 901 8.47 -30.85 25.30
CA SER A 901 9.89 -31.04 25.17
C SER A 901 10.60 -29.88 24.45
N PRO A 902 11.74 -29.39 24.97
CA PRO A 902 12.61 -28.46 24.26
C PRO A 902 13.36 -29.09 23.08
N ARG A 903 13.37 -30.41 22.94
CA ARG A 903 13.92 -31.08 21.75
C ARG A 903 13.13 -30.76 20.51
N ASP A 904 11.85 -30.43 20.64
CA ASP A 904 11.04 -29.97 19.51
C ASP A 904 11.44 -28.59 19.00
N ARG A 905 12.26 -27.83 19.71
CA ARG A 905 12.85 -26.56 19.30
C ARG A 905 13.94 -26.71 18.25
N SER A 906 14.65 -27.84 18.25
CA SER A 906 15.74 -28.10 17.29
C SER A 906 15.23 -28.52 15.92
N VAL A 907 13.94 -28.75 15.77
CA VAL A 907 13.28 -29.24 14.55
C VAL A 907 12.52 -28.10 13.83
N SER A 908 12.50 -26.88 14.38
CA SER A 908 11.81 -25.72 13.82
C SER A 908 12.76 -24.86 12.98
#